data_cb873ea47005c2d17f2de1e8b9def783
#
_entry.id   cb873ea47005c2d17f2de1e8b9def783
#
_cell.length_a   1.000
_cell.length_b   1.000
_cell.length_c   1.000
_cell.angle_alpha   90.00
_cell.angle_beta   90.00
_cell.angle_gamma   90.00
#
_symmetry.space_group_name_H-M   'P 1'
#
loop_
_entity.id
_entity.type
_entity.pdbx_description
1 polymer ?
#
loop_
_entity_poly.entity_id
_entity_poly.type
_entity_poly.pdbx_seq_one_letter_code
_entity_poly.pdbx_strand_id
1 'polypeptide(L)'
;MRNTLTLHPRLSTAALAMALLAPIASQAEAQKIQFDIGAQSLPSALRQFGQQSQLQVLYSADEVQGLRSNPVRGQLSVEAALAELLRGTGASYSLQGSSVTISAQRSADSVDLGDITVTSQESAWGHVNGYVAKRSGTGTKTDTPLKEIPQTINVVTQDEIKARGSQTVTEALRYTPGITGGGFADRVKIFDEPTSRGFSPAPMYLDGLHMPYGGGSTGGALQIDPYTLERIEVLKGPASVLYGQNEPGGIVNMVSKRPTATPIREVVLGGGSQDRRYGAFDVGGALDEQGTYLYRLTGVGRDINSEIDYAEQKRFMLAPSFTWNPNEQTSLTFYGQYQKDNDVPEAQGLPAYGTVFSTPNGRIKRSTFIGEPGLNSYDRDQFVFGYEFSHELNDVWTFKQNTRYAYLDDQYVAPLHGYRFVPNPNTGADDRRYATRYGVDWSQTNKAFGMDNMAQAKFKTGAIDHTALIGIDYYHFKSKFFGLYSNQEPTTIIDLYKPVYGSKFTFTNPYRWNRTTDQTGIYLQDQMKWNQWFLTFGGRYDWAKTDTKETGGKVDAKDEKFSGRAGFGYEFSNGIVPYVSYSESFQPVGGLNMDEGNKAFKPTTGKQYEAGIKYQPPGQNSFIQMSVYQIDKKNVLTTDLLNSNFSKQSGAMRSKGFELEGKASLTNNLDVIASFSRNDIKYTKDNDGRKGRHPAGTPPMTAAVWLDYTLGADTAFAGLGAGIGARYTRGSDGTETADGHFTIPSYTLYDGKLSYDFEKSPLQVKGLKVQVNLENLEDKKYVSRCSSDLDCYYGQGRTITTDLTYNW
;
A
#
# COMPACT_ATOMS: atom_id res chain seq x y z
N MET A 1 53.02 -10.34 -32.67
CA MET A 1 53.54 -9.51 -31.55
C MET A 1 52.50 -9.56 -30.43
N ARG A 2 52.87 -10.05 -29.31
CA ARG A 2 52.06 -10.32 -28.14
C ARG A 2 51.62 -8.99 -27.49
N ASN A 3 50.33 -8.85 -27.16
CA ASN A 3 49.87 -7.89 -26.16
C ASN A 3 49.04 -8.64 -25.12
N THR A 4 49.54 -8.65 -23.93
CA THR A 4 49.05 -9.23 -22.71
C THR A 4 47.92 -8.36 -22.13
N LEU A 5 46.74 -8.96 -21.95
CA LEU A 5 45.64 -8.40 -21.16
C LEU A 5 45.91 -8.65 -19.67
N THR A 6 46.10 -7.60 -18.90
CA THR A 6 46.08 -7.65 -17.43
C THR A 6 44.65 -7.49 -16.93
N LEU A 7 44.08 -8.57 -16.41
CA LEU A 7 42.85 -8.58 -15.61
C LEU A 7 43.16 -8.13 -14.18
N HIS A 8 42.52 -7.05 -13.75
CA HIS A 8 42.41 -6.72 -12.33
C HIS A 8 41.10 -7.27 -11.77
N PRO A 9 41.12 -8.11 -10.74
CA PRO A 9 39.93 -8.53 -10.02
C PRO A 9 39.61 -7.50 -8.93
N ARG A 10 38.52 -6.77 -9.08
CA ARG A 10 37.85 -6.11 -7.94
C ARG A 10 36.79 -7.09 -7.40
N LEU A 11 37.18 -7.92 -6.47
CA LEU A 11 36.29 -8.64 -5.58
C LEU A 11 35.79 -7.69 -4.51
N SER A 12 34.48 -7.48 -4.47
CA SER A 12 33.76 -6.70 -3.48
C SER A 12 33.83 -7.39 -2.11
N THR A 13 34.27 -6.67 -1.10
CA THR A 13 34.27 -6.98 0.34
C THR A 13 32.85 -6.98 0.92
N ALA A 14 31.97 -7.86 0.46
CA ALA A 14 30.62 -8.06 1.01
C ALA A 14 30.43 -9.46 1.63
N ALA A 15 31.48 -10.27 1.78
CA ALA A 15 31.39 -11.65 2.25
C ALA A 15 32.04 -11.92 3.62
N LEU A 16 32.34 -10.90 4.42
CA LEU A 16 33.09 -11.08 5.69
C LEU A 16 32.34 -10.62 6.95
N ALA A 17 31.03 -10.54 6.94
CA ALA A 17 30.23 -10.19 8.13
C ALA A 17 29.32 -11.33 8.65
N MET A 18 29.45 -12.55 8.17
CA MET A 18 28.56 -13.68 8.57
C MET A 18 29.22 -14.81 9.38
N ALA A 19 30.34 -14.60 9.97
CA ALA A 19 31.05 -15.66 10.66
C ALA A 19 31.56 -15.28 12.07
N LEU A 20 30.78 -14.62 12.92
CA LEU A 20 31.09 -14.45 14.34
C LEU A 20 29.84 -14.12 15.17
N LEU A 21 28.90 -15.07 15.32
CA LEU A 21 27.92 -15.04 16.42
C LEU A 21 27.53 -16.50 16.72
N ALA A 22 28.33 -17.18 17.52
CA ALA A 22 27.90 -18.37 18.25
C ALA A 22 27.12 -17.91 19.49
N PRO A 23 25.93 -18.48 19.82
CA PRO A 23 25.17 -18.07 20.99
C PRO A 23 25.84 -18.63 22.28
N ILE A 24 26.21 -17.72 23.15
CA ILE A 24 26.49 -18.06 24.55
C ILE A 24 25.13 -18.17 25.23
N ALA A 25 24.66 -19.38 25.48
CA ALA A 25 23.47 -19.61 26.28
C ALA A 25 23.80 -19.33 27.77
N SER A 26 23.42 -18.18 28.28
CA SER A 26 23.32 -17.96 29.72
C SER A 26 21.94 -18.39 30.20
N GLN A 27 21.83 -19.32 31.11
CA GLN A 27 20.60 -19.66 31.83
C GLN A 27 20.26 -18.48 32.76
N ALA A 28 19.24 -17.70 32.38
CA ALA A 28 18.62 -16.72 33.27
C ALA A 28 17.79 -17.49 34.33
N GLU A 29 18.02 -17.25 35.62
CA GLU A 29 17.15 -17.75 36.68
C GLU A 29 15.74 -17.14 36.49
N ALA A 30 14.72 -18.00 36.38
CA ALA A 30 13.34 -17.59 36.18
C ALA A 30 12.87 -16.75 37.39
N GLN A 31 12.39 -15.54 37.14
CA GLN A 31 11.84 -14.64 38.17
C GLN A 31 10.67 -15.30 38.88
N LYS A 32 10.73 -15.43 40.20
CA LYS A 32 9.68 -16.03 41.03
C LYS A 32 8.66 -14.98 41.44
N ILE A 33 7.39 -15.28 41.24
CA ILE A 33 6.22 -14.43 41.57
C ILE A 33 5.44 -15.08 42.70
N GLN A 34 4.90 -14.27 43.59
CA GLN A 34 4.04 -14.76 44.67
C GLN A 34 2.63 -15.03 44.13
N PHE A 35 2.22 -16.29 44.14
CA PHE A 35 0.88 -16.73 43.76
C PHE A 35 0.05 -17.10 44.97
N ASP A 36 -1.23 -16.74 44.95
CA ASP A 36 -2.26 -17.23 45.89
C ASP A 36 -3.57 -17.41 45.16
N ILE A 37 -3.72 -18.58 44.50
CA ILE A 37 -4.88 -18.95 43.71
C ILE A 37 -5.50 -20.19 44.30
N GLY A 38 -6.75 -20.10 44.81
CA GLY A 38 -7.49 -21.23 45.31
C GLY A 38 -8.02 -22.17 44.23
N ALA A 39 -8.36 -23.42 44.58
CA ALA A 39 -9.04 -24.34 43.68
C ALA A 39 -10.43 -23.81 43.29
N GLN A 40 -10.66 -23.51 42.03
CA GLN A 40 -11.89 -22.89 41.53
C GLN A 40 -12.15 -23.30 40.06
N SER A 41 -13.16 -22.70 39.40
CA SER A 41 -13.34 -22.92 37.97
C SER A 41 -12.10 -22.47 37.18
N LEU A 42 -11.68 -23.23 36.20
CA LEU A 42 -10.44 -22.93 35.45
C LEU A 42 -10.43 -21.52 34.83
N PRO A 43 -11.55 -21.01 34.23
CA PRO A 43 -11.58 -19.62 33.75
C PRO A 43 -11.32 -18.57 34.86
N SER A 44 -11.81 -18.80 36.05
CA SER A 44 -11.61 -17.88 37.19
C SER A 44 -10.17 -17.94 37.70
N ALA A 45 -9.58 -19.14 37.77
CA ALA A 45 -8.21 -19.33 38.17
C ALA A 45 -7.22 -18.73 37.16
N LEU A 46 -7.50 -18.84 35.86
CA LEU A 46 -6.67 -18.26 34.79
C LEU A 46 -6.71 -16.73 34.82
N ARG A 47 -7.87 -16.12 35.12
CA ARG A 47 -7.93 -14.65 35.34
C ARG A 47 -7.08 -14.18 36.51
N GLN A 48 -7.16 -14.87 37.66
CA GLN A 48 -6.34 -14.56 38.83
C GLN A 48 -4.84 -14.78 38.54
N PHE A 49 -4.52 -15.84 37.80
CA PHE A 49 -3.14 -16.08 37.36
C PHE A 49 -2.62 -14.94 36.48
N GLY A 50 -3.41 -14.47 35.48
CA GLY A 50 -3.03 -13.34 34.64
C GLY A 50 -2.84 -12.04 35.44
N GLN A 51 -3.71 -11.78 36.45
CA GLN A 51 -3.56 -10.60 37.31
C GLN A 51 -2.31 -10.67 38.20
N GLN A 52 -1.98 -11.84 38.75
CA GLN A 52 -0.83 -12.00 39.65
C GLN A 52 0.50 -12.10 38.90
N SER A 53 0.49 -12.70 37.71
CA SER A 53 1.68 -12.82 36.83
C SER A 53 1.92 -11.61 35.94
N GLN A 54 0.96 -10.72 35.79
CA GLN A 54 0.94 -9.61 34.81
C GLN A 54 1.08 -10.11 33.35
N LEU A 55 0.70 -11.36 33.08
CA LEU A 55 0.70 -11.95 31.75
C LEU A 55 -0.72 -11.94 31.16
N GLN A 56 -0.80 -11.76 29.85
CA GLN A 56 -2.03 -11.93 29.14
C GLN A 56 -2.34 -13.42 29.00
N VAL A 57 -3.46 -13.90 29.57
CA VAL A 57 -3.86 -15.30 29.50
C VAL A 57 -4.97 -15.45 28.47
N LEU A 58 -4.69 -16.23 27.43
CA LEU A 58 -5.57 -16.50 26.29
C LEU A 58 -6.12 -17.92 26.38
N TYR A 59 -7.43 -18.10 26.33
CA TYR A 59 -8.08 -19.39 26.29
C TYR A 59 -9.46 -19.30 25.63
N SER A 60 -9.91 -20.40 24.97
CA SER A 60 -11.27 -20.52 24.52
C SER A 60 -12.19 -20.81 25.72
N ALA A 61 -13.28 -20.04 25.85
CA ALA A 61 -14.25 -20.25 26.94
C ALA A 61 -14.82 -21.69 26.92
N ASP A 62 -15.07 -22.24 25.73
CA ASP A 62 -15.65 -23.57 25.54
C ASP A 62 -14.66 -24.71 25.92
N GLU A 63 -13.35 -24.52 25.75
CA GLU A 63 -12.32 -25.51 26.07
C GLU A 63 -12.08 -25.64 27.57
N VAL A 64 -12.23 -24.53 28.32
CA VAL A 64 -11.97 -24.50 29.77
C VAL A 64 -13.26 -24.54 30.60
N GLN A 65 -14.44 -24.50 29.96
CA GLN A 65 -15.74 -24.58 30.63
C GLN A 65 -15.94 -25.97 31.30
N GLY A 66 -16.29 -25.95 32.55
CA GLY A 66 -16.48 -27.16 33.37
C GLY A 66 -15.21 -27.74 33.98
N LEU A 67 -14.02 -27.25 33.60
CA LEU A 67 -12.75 -27.64 34.22
C LEU A 67 -12.53 -26.90 35.56
N ARG A 68 -11.85 -27.56 36.49
CA ARG A 68 -11.45 -27.01 37.78
C ARG A 68 -9.94 -26.98 37.92
N SER A 69 -9.38 -25.86 38.38
CA SER A 69 -7.96 -25.71 38.61
C SER A 69 -7.53 -26.34 39.94
N ASN A 70 -6.24 -26.66 40.02
CA ASN A 70 -5.60 -26.91 41.31
C ASN A 70 -5.26 -25.59 42.03
N PRO A 71 -5.11 -25.60 43.39
CA PRO A 71 -4.66 -24.43 44.10
C PRO A 71 -3.15 -24.22 43.85
N VAL A 72 -2.76 -22.94 43.66
CA VAL A 72 -1.35 -22.55 43.47
C VAL A 72 -0.98 -21.51 44.51
N ARG A 73 -0.02 -21.81 45.38
CA ARG A 73 0.41 -20.92 46.47
C ARG A 73 1.92 -20.91 46.61
N GLY A 74 2.49 -19.75 46.87
CA GLY A 74 3.91 -19.57 47.15
C GLY A 74 4.67 -18.83 46.05
N GLN A 75 5.98 -18.73 46.21
CA GLN A 75 6.87 -18.09 45.25
C GLN A 75 7.28 -19.10 44.15
N LEU A 76 6.71 -18.98 42.98
CA LEU A 76 6.90 -19.89 41.86
C LEU A 76 7.29 -19.12 40.58
N SER A 77 8.00 -19.81 39.68
CA SER A 77 8.09 -19.28 38.31
C SER A 77 6.74 -19.38 37.60
N VAL A 78 6.55 -18.58 36.55
CA VAL A 78 5.32 -18.60 35.74
C VAL A 78 4.99 -20.00 35.21
N GLU A 79 5.99 -20.72 34.71
CA GLU A 79 5.86 -22.08 34.19
C GLU A 79 5.47 -23.07 35.28
N ALA A 80 6.10 -22.97 36.46
CA ALA A 80 5.81 -23.85 37.58
C ALA A 80 4.37 -23.62 38.13
N ALA A 81 3.95 -22.38 38.20
CA ALA A 81 2.60 -22.01 38.61
C ALA A 81 1.54 -22.49 37.61
N LEU A 82 1.78 -22.37 36.29
CA LEU A 82 0.88 -22.90 35.26
C LEU A 82 0.81 -24.43 35.26
N ALA A 83 1.95 -25.09 35.39
CA ALA A 83 2.00 -26.55 35.44
C ALA A 83 1.20 -27.10 36.65
N GLU A 84 1.31 -26.43 37.82
CA GLU A 84 0.52 -26.80 39.00
C GLU A 84 -0.96 -26.49 38.85
N LEU A 85 -1.32 -25.31 38.33
CA LEU A 85 -2.69 -24.88 38.13
C LEU A 85 -3.47 -25.78 37.16
N LEU A 86 -2.78 -26.28 36.09
CA LEU A 86 -3.38 -27.08 35.04
C LEU A 86 -3.22 -28.60 35.23
N ARG A 87 -2.50 -29.04 36.24
CA ARG A 87 -2.23 -30.46 36.49
C ARG A 87 -3.52 -31.29 36.63
N GLY A 88 -3.67 -32.33 35.80
CA GLY A 88 -4.84 -33.20 35.78
C GLY A 88 -6.12 -32.60 35.17
N THR A 89 -6.07 -31.39 34.63
CA THR A 89 -7.23 -30.77 33.96
C THR A 89 -7.38 -31.20 32.51
N GLY A 90 -6.36 -31.82 31.90
CA GLY A 90 -6.30 -32.11 30.46
C GLY A 90 -5.95 -30.89 29.61
N ALA A 91 -5.71 -29.74 30.23
CA ALA A 91 -5.28 -28.52 29.55
C ALA A 91 -3.75 -28.42 29.48
N SER A 92 -3.24 -27.97 28.36
CA SER A 92 -1.83 -27.63 28.11
C SER A 92 -1.65 -26.12 27.98
N TYR A 93 -0.42 -25.65 28.09
CA TYR A 93 -0.11 -24.23 27.92
C TYR A 93 1.09 -24.01 27.00
N SER A 94 1.11 -22.85 26.36
CA SER A 94 2.26 -22.31 25.63
C SER A 94 2.54 -20.88 26.11
N LEU A 95 3.78 -20.61 26.51
CA LEU A 95 4.24 -19.28 26.95
C LEU A 95 5.02 -18.61 25.82
N GLN A 96 4.60 -17.41 25.41
CA GLN A 96 5.28 -16.61 24.40
C GLN A 96 5.37 -15.15 24.85
N GLY A 97 6.56 -14.72 25.26
CA GLY A 97 6.78 -13.36 25.75
C GLY A 97 5.89 -13.04 26.98
N SER A 98 5.02 -12.03 26.86
CA SER A 98 4.09 -11.60 27.91
C SER A 98 2.72 -12.28 27.85
N SER A 99 2.53 -13.31 27.02
CA SER A 99 1.24 -14.01 26.87
C SER A 99 1.35 -15.53 27.09
N VAL A 100 0.29 -16.08 27.69
CA VAL A 100 0.11 -17.51 27.94
C VAL A 100 -1.13 -17.97 27.21
N THR A 101 -1.01 -18.99 26.36
CA THR A 101 -2.16 -19.63 25.69
C THR A 101 -2.45 -20.98 26.36
N ILE A 102 -3.72 -21.21 26.70
CA ILE A 102 -4.20 -22.46 27.32
C ILE A 102 -5.07 -23.20 26.29
N SER A 103 -4.83 -24.48 26.08
CA SER A 103 -5.62 -25.40 25.25
C SER A 103 -5.95 -26.69 26.02
N ALA A 104 -7.20 -27.17 25.91
CA ALA A 104 -7.64 -28.42 26.56
C ALA A 104 -8.12 -29.42 25.52
N GLN A 105 -7.58 -30.66 25.51
CA GLN A 105 -8.07 -31.76 24.69
C GLN A 105 -9.29 -32.42 25.35
N ARG A 106 -10.44 -32.43 24.66
CA ARG A 106 -11.54 -33.36 25.01
C ARG A 106 -11.25 -34.74 24.44
N SER A 107 -11.44 -35.80 25.25
CA SER A 107 -11.33 -37.22 24.86
C SER A 107 -12.28 -37.53 23.70
N ALA A 108 -11.76 -38.31 22.75
CA ALA A 108 -12.36 -38.72 21.49
C ALA A 108 -13.75 -39.36 21.65
N ASP A 109 -14.77 -38.65 21.27
CA ASP A 109 -16.01 -39.10 20.58
C ASP A 109 -16.72 -37.86 20.03
N SER A 110 -16.05 -37.05 19.26
CA SER A 110 -16.62 -35.93 18.49
C SER A 110 -15.91 -35.80 17.14
N VAL A 111 -16.69 -35.71 16.13
CA VAL A 111 -16.32 -35.36 14.76
C VAL A 111 -15.16 -34.34 14.74
N ASP A 112 -14.06 -34.72 14.12
CA ASP A 112 -12.86 -33.93 13.90
C ASP A 112 -13.22 -32.63 13.13
N LEU A 113 -13.51 -31.58 13.87
CA LEU A 113 -13.48 -30.21 13.38
C LEU A 113 -12.00 -29.79 13.43
N GLY A 114 -11.33 -29.92 12.30
CA GLY A 114 -9.90 -29.63 12.15
C GLY A 114 -9.45 -28.39 12.90
N ASP A 115 -8.30 -28.46 13.55
CA ASP A 115 -7.64 -27.50 14.44
C ASP A 115 -8.08 -26.05 14.28
N ILE A 116 -9.08 -25.62 15.04
CA ILE A 116 -9.32 -24.23 15.31
C ILE A 116 -8.42 -23.85 16.48
N THR A 117 -7.19 -23.53 16.17
CA THR A 117 -6.30 -22.84 17.10
C THR A 117 -6.82 -21.40 17.21
N VAL A 118 -7.66 -21.10 18.18
CA VAL A 118 -7.99 -19.72 18.55
C VAL A 118 -6.82 -19.14 19.34
N THR A 119 -5.71 -18.88 18.66
CA THR A 119 -4.96 -17.68 18.94
C THR A 119 -5.93 -16.52 18.74
N SER A 120 -5.83 -15.40 19.44
CA SER A 120 -6.53 -14.18 19.04
C SER A 120 -6.17 -13.97 17.58
N GLN A 121 -7.04 -14.48 16.68
CA GLN A 121 -6.66 -14.63 15.28
C GLN A 121 -6.52 -13.23 14.75
N GLU A 122 -5.32 -12.90 14.30
CA GLU A 122 -5.08 -11.71 13.51
C GLU A 122 -6.21 -11.61 12.48
N SER A 123 -7.07 -10.62 12.64
CA SER A 123 -8.17 -10.39 11.71
C SER A 123 -7.61 -9.83 10.41
N ALA A 124 -8.21 -10.19 9.28
CA ALA A 124 -7.88 -9.63 7.98
C ALA A 124 -8.05 -8.09 7.91
N TRP A 125 -8.72 -7.48 8.87
CA TRP A 125 -8.98 -6.03 8.94
C TRP A 125 -8.41 -5.35 10.19
N GLY A 126 -7.90 -6.11 11.14
CA GLY A 126 -7.37 -5.59 12.41
C GLY A 126 -5.89 -5.26 12.35
N HIS A 127 -5.39 -4.78 13.49
CA HIS A 127 -3.97 -4.50 13.68
C HIS A 127 -3.11 -5.77 13.58
N VAL A 128 -1.93 -5.62 13.00
CA VAL A 128 -0.89 -6.65 12.92
C VAL A 128 0.30 -6.19 13.72
N ASN A 129 0.67 -6.95 14.75
CA ASN A 129 1.89 -6.68 15.51
C ASN A 129 3.12 -7.07 14.69
N GLY A 130 4.03 -6.12 14.48
CA GLY A 130 5.24 -6.31 13.68
C GLY A 130 4.99 -6.29 12.17
N TYR A 131 5.83 -7.00 11.41
CA TYR A 131 5.87 -6.87 9.95
C TYR A 131 5.21 -8.03 9.20
N VAL A 132 4.84 -9.12 9.88
CA VAL A 132 4.36 -10.35 9.26
C VAL A 132 2.85 -10.50 9.42
N ALA A 133 2.10 -10.11 8.42
CA ALA A 133 0.67 -10.39 8.34
C ALA A 133 0.43 -11.86 7.92
N LYS A 134 -0.59 -12.49 8.49
CA LYS A 134 -0.95 -13.90 8.22
C LYS A 134 -2.27 -14.03 7.48
N ARG A 135 -3.11 -12.98 7.45
CA ARG A 135 -4.46 -12.98 6.89
C ARG A 135 -4.72 -11.73 6.07
N SER A 136 -5.62 -11.83 5.11
CA SER A 136 -6.08 -10.70 4.28
C SER A 136 -7.53 -10.86 3.88
N GLY A 137 -8.26 -9.74 3.83
CA GLY A 137 -9.59 -9.65 3.24
C GLY A 137 -9.57 -9.27 1.76
N THR A 138 -8.51 -8.67 1.25
CA THR A 138 -8.46 -8.12 -0.12
C THR A 138 -8.48 -9.21 -1.18
N GLY A 139 -7.82 -10.35 -0.92
CA GLY A 139 -7.75 -11.43 -1.91
C GLY A 139 -9.05 -12.16 -2.15
N THR A 140 -9.99 -12.14 -1.21
CA THR A 140 -11.20 -12.99 -1.22
C THR A 140 -12.47 -12.30 -0.74
N LYS A 141 -12.41 -11.07 -0.21
CA LYS A 141 -13.48 -10.36 0.52
C LYS A 141 -13.95 -11.10 1.79
N THR A 142 -13.23 -12.14 2.19
CA THR A 142 -13.45 -12.92 3.41
C THR A 142 -12.18 -12.94 4.24
N ASP A 143 -12.27 -13.23 5.52
CA ASP A 143 -11.09 -13.39 6.38
C ASP A 143 -10.37 -14.70 6.03
N THR A 144 -9.29 -14.60 5.24
CA THR A 144 -8.61 -15.76 4.66
C THR A 144 -7.12 -15.73 4.99
N PRO A 145 -6.52 -16.86 5.41
CA PRO A 145 -5.07 -16.98 5.58
C PRO A 145 -4.34 -16.65 4.27
N LEU A 146 -3.28 -15.84 4.34
CA LEU A 146 -2.50 -15.44 3.15
C LEU A 146 -1.98 -16.64 2.35
N LYS A 147 -1.62 -17.74 3.04
CA LYS A 147 -1.14 -18.97 2.41
C LYS A 147 -2.21 -19.68 1.57
N GLU A 148 -3.51 -19.49 1.88
CA GLU A 148 -4.64 -20.13 1.18
C GLU A 148 -5.22 -19.28 0.04
N ILE A 149 -4.70 -18.05 -0.17
CA ILE A 149 -5.09 -17.20 -1.30
C ILE A 149 -4.24 -17.58 -2.52
N PRO A 150 -4.77 -18.21 -3.58
CA PRO A 150 -3.99 -18.66 -4.74
C PRO A 150 -3.68 -17.50 -5.69
N GLN A 151 -3.16 -16.40 -5.19
CA GLN A 151 -2.73 -15.20 -5.92
C GLN A 151 -1.72 -14.45 -5.07
N THR A 152 -0.79 -13.76 -5.70
CA THR A 152 0.19 -12.92 -4.97
C THR A 152 -0.53 -11.76 -4.30
N ILE A 153 -0.32 -11.63 -2.98
CA ILE A 153 -0.80 -10.51 -2.19
C ILE A 153 0.29 -10.08 -1.22
N ASN A 154 0.60 -8.77 -1.20
CA ASN A 154 1.57 -8.17 -0.30
C ASN A 154 0.82 -7.35 0.75
N VAL A 155 1.27 -7.39 1.99
CA VAL A 155 0.68 -6.63 3.10
C VAL A 155 1.77 -5.79 3.75
N VAL A 156 1.59 -4.47 3.78
CA VAL A 156 2.42 -3.53 4.54
C VAL A 156 1.66 -3.16 5.80
N THR A 157 2.20 -3.50 6.96
CA THR A 157 1.55 -3.29 8.26
C THR A 157 1.71 -1.84 8.74
N GLN A 158 0.89 -1.43 9.72
CA GLN A 158 1.05 -0.13 10.37
C GLN A 158 2.44 0.02 11.00
N ASP A 159 2.96 -1.05 11.60
CA ASP A 159 4.29 -1.03 12.22
C ASP A 159 5.40 -0.79 11.20
N GLU A 160 5.28 -1.37 9.99
CA GLU A 160 6.19 -1.05 8.88
C GLU A 160 6.08 0.41 8.43
N ILE A 161 4.85 0.94 8.32
CA ILE A 161 4.58 2.34 7.94
C ILE A 161 5.22 3.29 8.96
N LYS A 162 5.00 3.03 10.26
CA LYS A 162 5.58 3.80 11.36
C LYS A 162 7.10 3.69 11.41
N ALA A 163 7.65 2.46 11.29
CA ALA A 163 9.09 2.24 11.36
C ALA A 163 9.88 2.97 10.27
N ARG A 164 9.31 3.12 9.08
CA ARG A 164 9.92 3.83 7.95
C ARG A 164 9.53 5.30 7.83
N GLY A 165 8.61 5.79 8.68
CA GLY A 165 8.14 7.18 8.67
C GLY A 165 7.45 7.59 7.35
N SER A 166 6.77 6.65 6.69
CA SER A 166 6.15 6.86 5.37
C SER A 166 5.04 7.91 5.44
N GLN A 167 5.05 8.89 4.53
CA GLN A 167 4.11 10.01 4.47
C GLN A 167 3.05 9.86 3.37
N THR A 168 3.26 8.95 2.42
CA THR A 168 2.31 8.60 1.34
C THR A 168 2.19 7.09 1.21
N VAL A 169 1.12 6.63 0.54
CA VAL A 169 0.93 5.19 0.26
C VAL A 169 2.04 4.65 -0.64
N THR A 170 2.45 5.41 -1.65
CA THR A 170 3.57 5.04 -2.52
C THR A 170 4.88 4.91 -1.74
N GLU A 171 5.15 5.79 -0.77
CA GLU A 171 6.32 5.66 0.12
C GLU A 171 6.26 4.39 0.96
N ALA A 172 5.10 4.07 1.53
CA ALA A 172 4.91 2.84 2.31
C ALA A 172 5.16 1.57 1.47
N LEU A 173 4.90 1.62 0.17
CA LEU A 173 5.07 0.50 -0.76
C LEU A 173 6.47 0.35 -1.36
N ARG A 174 7.44 1.22 -1.05
CA ARG A 174 8.80 1.21 -1.65
C ARG A 174 9.59 -0.08 -1.45
N TYR A 175 9.25 -0.89 -0.46
CA TYR A 175 9.87 -2.21 -0.19
C TYR A 175 9.03 -3.38 -0.70
N THR A 176 7.92 -3.11 -1.40
CA THR A 176 7.03 -4.13 -1.99
C THR A 176 7.48 -4.48 -3.40
N PRO A 177 7.66 -5.78 -3.76
CA PRO A 177 8.13 -6.17 -5.08
C PRO A 177 7.14 -5.78 -6.17
N GLY A 178 7.64 -5.38 -7.35
CA GLY A 178 6.81 -5.06 -8.52
C GLY A 178 5.92 -3.82 -8.38
N ILE A 179 6.12 -3.01 -7.33
CA ILE A 179 5.53 -1.69 -7.14
C ILE A 179 6.60 -0.63 -7.36
N THR A 180 6.24 0.42 -8.10
CA THR A 180 7.09 1.59 -8.32
C THR A 180 6.27 2.88 -8.19
N GLY A 181 6.93 4.02 -8.03
CA GLY A 181 6.27 5.33 -8.09
C GLY A 181 5.53 5.52 -9.41
N GLY A 182 4.43 6.25 -9.36
CA GLY A 182 3.52 6.45 -10.49
C GLY A 182 4.02 7.41 -11.56
N GLY A 183 3.08 8.05 -12.27
CA GLY A 183 3.33 8.88 -13.44
C GLY A 183 4.27 10.07 -13.24
N PHE A 184 4.38 10.58 -12.01
CA PHE A 184 5.12 11.81 -11.69
C PHE A 184 6.34 11.59 -10.77
N ALA A 185 6.79 10.36 -10.54
CA ALA A 185 7.82 10.00 -9.57
C ALA A 185 7.37 10.09 -8.09
N ASP A 186 8.09 9.38 -7.22
CA ASP A 186 7.80 9.27 -5.79
C ASP A 186 8.07 10.54 -4.97
N ARG A 187 8.74 11.53 -5.58
CA ARG A 187 8.95 12.86 -5.01
C ARG A 187 7.69 13.73 -5.05
N VAL A 188 6.84 13.53 -6.06
CA VAL A 188 5.66 14.37 -6.31
C VAL A 188 4.49 13.87 -5.48
N LYS A 189 4.42 14.34 -4.23
CA LYS A 189 3.49 13.82 -3.21
C LYS A 189 2.03 14.21 -3.43
N ILE A 190 1.74 15.20 -4.28
CA ILE A 190 0.36 15.55 -4.65
C ILE A 190 -0.31 14.48 -5.52
N PHE A 191 0.48 13.57 -6.13
CA PHE A 191 0.01 12.44 -6.94
C PHE A 191 0.51 11.13 -6.31
N ASP A 192 -0.31 10.52 -5.46
CA ASP A 192 0.01 9.25 -4.80
C ASP A 192 -0.56 8.09 -5.64
N GLU A 193 0.09 7.79 -6.76
CA GLU A 193 -0.36 6.86 -7.79
C GLU A 193 0.68 5.77 -8.05
N PRO A 194 0.66 4.63 -7.31
CA PRO A 194 1.61 3.56 -7.54
C PRO A 194 1.37 2.84 -8.88
N THR A 195 2.45 2.28 -9.44
CA THR A 195 2.44 1.39 -10.61
C THR A 195 2.60 -0.05 -10.14
N SER A 196 1.81 -0.98 -10.65
CA SER A 196 1.89 -2.41 -10.33
C SER A 196 2.16 -3.25 -11.57
N ARG A 197 3.19 -4.12 -11.52
CA ARG A 197 3.61 -5.01 -12.63
C ARG A 197 3.77 -4.27 -13.98
N GLY A 198 4.12 -2.97 -13.90
CA GLY A 198 4.31 -2.09 -15.06
C GLY A 198 3.03 -1.45 -15.60
N PHE A 199 1.87 -1.70 -15.02
CA PHE A 199 0.62 -1.01 -15.37
C PHE A 199 0.38 0.16 -14.41
N SER A 200 0.09 1.33 -14.96
CA SER A 200 -0.05 2.59 -14.22
C SER A 200 -1.32 3.34 -14.63
N PRO A 201 -2.01 4.00 -13.69
CA PRO A 201 -1.87 3.82 -12.24
C PRO A 201 -2.50 2.50 -11.76
N ALA A 202 -2.03 1.96 -10.64
CA ALA A 202 -2.73 0.87 -9.97
C ALA A 202 -3.99 1.43 -9.29
N PRO A 203 -5.19 0.88 -9.54
CA PRO A 203 -6.41 1.35 -8.92
C PRO A 203 -6.34 1.28 -7.40
N MET A 204 -6.76 2.37 -6.74
CA MET A 204 -6.75 2.52 -5.29
C MET A 204 -8.12 2.21 -4.70
N TYR A 205 -8.12 1.48 -3.59
CA TYR A 205 -9.30 1.13 -2.81
C TYR A 205 -9.10 1.54 -1.35
N LEU A 206 -10.16 1.92 -0.69
CA LEU A 206 -10.20 2.11 0.75
C LEU A 206 -11.29 1.19 1.31
N ASP A 207 -10.89 0.29 2.22
CA ASP A 207 -11.79 -0.68 2.86
C ASP A 207 -12.60 -1.51 1.83
N GLY A 208 -11.94 -1.88 0.72
CA GLY A 208 -12.55 -2.71 -0.33
C GLY A 208 -13.45 -1.99 -1.32
N LEU A 209 -13.72 -0.69 -1.15
CA LEU A 209 -14.48 0.13 -2.11
C LEU A 209 -13.55 0.97 -2.99
N HIS A 210 -13.88 1.06 -4.28
CA HIS A 210 -13.11 1.82 -5.26
C HIS A 210 -13.04 3.31 -4.89
N MET A 211 -11.84 3.89 -4.89
CA MET A 211 -11.65 5.32 -4.68
C MET A 211 -11.91 6.11 -5.97
N PRO A 212 -12.52 7.31 -5.88
CA PRO A 212 -12.70 8.15 -7.04
C PRO A 212 -11.36 8.53 -7.64
N TYR A 213 -11.24 8.35 -8.96
CA TYR A 213 -10.11 8.78 -9.76
C TYR A 213 -10.61 9.50 -11.00
N GLY A 214 -10.46 10.82 -11.02
CA GLY A 214 -10.98 11.66 -12.11
C GLY A 214 -10.20 11.50 -13.41
N GLY A 215 -8.98 11.02 -13.33
CA GLY A 215 -8.03 10.99 -14.44
C GLY A 215 -7.61 12.41 -14.85
N GLY A 216 -6.47 12.53 -15.48
CA GLY A 216 -5.98 13.81 -15.99
C GLY A 216 -4.90 14.44 -15.12
N SER A 217 -4.48 15.63 -15.54
CA SER A 217 -3.27 16.28 -15.04
C SER A 217 -3.40 16.97 -13.68
N THR A 218 -4.62 17.09 -13.13
CA THR A 218 -4.88 17.69 -11.81
C THR A 218 -4.69 16.74 -10.65
N GLY A 219 -4.51 15.44 -10.94
CA GLY A 219 -4.47 14.43 -9.89
C GLY A 219 -5.84 13.92 -9.47
N GLY A 220 -6.89 14.67 -9.44
CA GLY A 220 -8.30 14.30 -9.19
C GLY A 220 -8.60 13.03 -8.39
N ALA A 221 -7.62 12.56 -7.60
CA ALA A 221 -7.67 11.35 -6.79
C ALA A 221 -7.65 11.72 -5.30
N LEU A 222 -8.47 11.02 -4.52
CA LEU A 222 -8.39 11.10 -3.07
C LEU A 222 -7.03 10.59 -2.59
N GLN A 223 -6.43 11.32 -1.66
CA GLN A 223 -5.23 10.86 -0.95
C GLN A 223 -5.59 10.45 0.47
N ILE A 224 -5.02 9.34 0.91
CA ILE A 224 -5.19 8.84 2.27
C ILE A 224 -3.83 8.94 2.98
N ASP A 225 -3.82 9.63 4.12
CA ASP A 225 -2.61 9.70 4.94
C ASP A 225 -2.34 8.34 5.60
N PRO A 226 -1.15 7.72 5.42
CA PRO A 226 -0.86 6.39 5.97
C PRO A 226 -1.01 6.29 7.49
N TYR A 227 -0.96 7.39 8.22
CA TYR A 227 -1.20 7.39 9.67
C TYR A 227 -2.61 6.93 10.05
N THR A 228 -3.60 7.04 9.12
CA THR A 228 -4.98 6.58 9.34
C THR A 228 -5.20 5.10 9.02
N LEU A 229 -4.17 4.40 8.57
CA LEU A 229 -4.28 3.02 8.08
C LEU A 229 -3.77 2.01 9.10
N GLU A 230 -4.45 0.87 9.19
CA GLU A 230 -3.94 -0.33 9.86
C GLU A 230 -2.96 -1.09 8.97
N ARG A 231 -3.23 -1.12 7.66
CA ARG A 231 -2.38 -1.80 6.68
C ARG A 231 -2.68 -1.33 5.27
N ILE A 232 -1.75 -1.61 4.36
CA ILE A 232 -1.93 -1.45 2.91
C ILE A 232 -1.73 -2.83 2.29
N GLU A 233 -2.71 -3.29 1.50
CA GLU A 233 -2.69 -4.59 0.85
C GLU A 233 -2.62 -4.42 -0.66
N VAL A 234 -1.71 -5.12 -1.33
CA VAL A 234 -1.55 -5.09 -2.78
C VAL A 234 -1.89 -6.45 -3.36
N LEU A 235 -3.06 -6.57 -3.96
CA LEU A 235 -3.44 -7.76 -4.71
C LEU A 235 -2.89 -7.64 -6.13
N LYS A 236 -1.96 -8.52 -6.49
CA LYS A 236 -1.25 -8.48 -7.77
C LYS A 236 -2.03 -9.17 -8.89
N GLY A 237 -2.01 -8.55 -10.08
CA GLY A 237 -2.72 -9.07 -11.25
C GLY A 237 -4.22 -8.75 -11.26
N PRO A 238 -4.97 -9.22 -12.29
CA PRO A 238 -6.37 -8.91 -12.47
C PRO A 238 -7.25 -9.21 -11.25
N ALA A 239 -8.09 -8.24 -10.85
CA ALA A 239 -8.93 -8.32 -9.66
C ALA A 239 -10.43 -8.08 -9.94
N SER A 240 -10.83 -8.01 -11.23
CA SER A 240 -12.20 -7.60 -11.58
C SER A 240 -13.30 -8.50 -11.04
N VAL A 241 -13.03 -9.79 -10.82
CA VAL A 241 -14.04 -10.73 -10.27
C VAL A 241 -14.59 -10.29 -8.90
N LEU A 242 -13.81 -9.58 -8.09
CA LEU A 242 -14.26 -9.07 -6.80
C LEU A 242 -14.51 -7.56 -6.80
N TYR A 243 -13.82 -6.83 -7.67
CA TYR A 243 -13.71 -5.37 -7.57
C TYR A 243 -14.22 -4.61 -8.81
N GLY A 244 -14.74 -5.31 -9.82
CA GLY A 244 -15.27 -4.70 -11.04
C GLY A 244 -14.17 -4.14 -11.93
N GLN A 245 -14.38 -2.93 -12.48
CA GLN A 245 -13.44 -2.32 -13.41
C GLN A 245 -12.06 -2.11 -12.80
N ASN A 246 -11.01 -2.67 -13.44
CA ASN A 246 -9.64 -2.62 -12.95
C ASN A 246 -8.61 -2.77 -14.06
N GLU A 247 -7.47 -2.09 -13.89
CA GLU A 247 -6.24 -2.36 -14.65
C GLU A 247 -5.67 -3.75 -14.31
N PRO A 248 -5.02 -4.43 -15.26
CA PRO A 248 -4.58 -5.82 -15.06
C PRO A 248 -3.35 -5.97 -14.14
N GLY A 249 -2.72 -4.89 -13.72
CA GLY A 249 -1.56 -4.92 -12.80
C GLY A 249 -1.91 -5.30 -11.36
N GLY A 250 -3.16 -5.12 -10.97
CA GLY A 250 -3.63 -5.35 -9.60
C GLY A 250 -4.24 -4.10 -8.98
N ILE A 251 -4.52 -4.19 -7.68
CA ILE A 251 -5.11 -3.10 -6.89
C ILE A 251 -4.30 -2.84 -5.63
N VAL A 252 -4.37 -1.62 -5.12
CA VAL A 252 -3.88 -1.23 -3.79
C VAL A 252 -5.08 -0.96 -2.90
N ASN A 253 -5.31 -1.79 -1.91
CA ASN A 253 -6.38 -1.63 -0.94
C ASN A 253 -5.82 -1.15 0.40
N MET A 254 -6.28 -0.01 0.85
CA MET A 254 -5.95 0.58 2.14
C MET A 254 -7.01 0.15 3.16
N VAL A 255 -6.58 -0.34 4.32
CA VAL A 255 -7.46 -0.73 5.43
C VAL A 255 -7.35 0.32 6.52
N SER A 256 -8.45 1.01 6.77
CA SER A 256 -8.51 2.10 7.75
C SER A 256 -8.46 1.57 9.18
N LYS A 257 -7.93 2.38 10.07
CA LYS A 257 -8.02 2.17 11.52
C LYS A 257 -9.48 2.12 11.96
N ARG A 258 -9.84 1.10 12.76
CA ARG A 258 -11.18 0.91 13.32
C ARG A 258 -11.17 1.04 14.84
N PRO A 259 -12.30 1.40 15.48
CA PRO A 259 -12.45 1.35 16.92
C PRO A 259 -12.15 -0.04 17.48
N THR A 260 -11.49 -0.08 18.65
CA THR A 260 -11.17 -1.29 19.38
C THR A 260 -11.61 -1.16 20.83
N ALA A 261 -11.89 -2.27 21.50
CA ALA A 261 -12.20 -2.24 22.93
C ALA A 261 -10.97 -1.89 23.79
N THR A 262 -9.77 -2.25 23.30
CA THR A 262 -8.51 -1.85 23.96
C THR A 262 -8.29 -0.36 23.79
N PRO A 263 -8.06 0.40 24.87
CA PRO A 263 -7.80 1.83 24.81
C PRO A 263 -6.57 2.15 23.95
N ILE A 264 -6.70 3.15 23.09
CA ILE A 264 -5.62 3.72 22.28
C ILE A 264 -5.45 5.18 22.71
N ARG A 265 -4.24 5.58 23.03
CA ARG A 265 -3.94 6.95 23.49
C ARG A 265 -2.53 7.32 23.03
N GLU A 266 -2.42 7.81 21.80
CA GLU A 266 -1.14 8.15 21.17
C GLU A 266 -1.14 9.61 20.73
N VAL A 267 -0.05 10.32 21.04
CA VAL A 267 0.28 11.63 20.45
C VAL A 267 1.69 11.55 19.87
N VAL A 268 1.85 12.12 18.68
CA VAL A 268 3.14 12.21 17.99
C VAL A 268 3.43 13.67 17.68
N LEU A 269 4.64 14.14 18.04
CA LEU A 269 5.18 15.44 17.66
C LEU A 269 6.46 15.24 16.86
N GLY A 270 6.61 15.91 15.73
CA GLY A 270 7.73 15.67 14.86
C GLY A 270 8.31 16.92 14.20
N GLY A 271 9.59 16.81 13.87
CA GLY A 271 10.36 17.82 13.12
C GLY A 271 11.34 17.17 12.14
N GLY A 272 12.07 17.98 11.41
CA GLY A 272 13.06 17.41 10.49
C GLY A 272 13.56 18.36 9.40
N SER A 273 14.16 17.77 8.38
CA SER A 273 14.59 18.48 7.18
C SER A 273 13.46 19.27 6.54
N GLN A 274 13.80 20.30 5.76
CA GLN A 274 12.86 21.17 5.06
C GLN A 274 11.83 21.83 6.03
N ASP A 275 12.28 22.24 7.21
CA ASP A 275 11.47 22.90 8.23
C ASP A 275 10.19 22.12 8.60
N ARG A 276 10.25 20.79 8.52
CA ARG A 276 9.11 19.90 8.83
C ARG A 276 8.57 20.17 10.24
N ARG A 277 7.28 20.41 10.31
CA ARG A 277 6.47 20.46 11.53
C ARG A 277 5.35 19.44 11.40
N TYR A 278 5.28 18.54 12.36
CA TYR A 278 4.35 17.42 12.32
C TYR A 278 3.70 17.23 13.69
N GLY A 279 2.40 17.03 13.69
CA GLY A 279 1.65 16.62 14.86
C GLY A 279 0.58 15.61 14.47
N ALA A 280 0.45 14.53 15.23
CA ALA A 280 -0.60 13.54 15.02
C ALA A 280 -1.11 13.01 16.35
N PHE A 281 -2.33 12.48 16.36
CA PHE A 281 -2.88 11.80 17.51
C PHE A 281 -3.80 10.66 17.06
N ASP A 282 -3.92 9.66 17.95
CA ASP A 282 -4.81 8.50 17.79
C ASP A 282 -5.38 8.14 19.16
N VAL A 283 -6.67 8.37 19.34
CA VAL A 283 -7.36 8.11 20.59
C VAL A 283 -8.60 7.29 20.36
N GLY A 284 -8.82 6.27 21.18
CA GLY A 284 -9.96 5.37 21.03
C GLY A 284 -10.12 4.43 22.21
N GLY A 285 -11.19 3.66 22.18
CA GLY A 285 -11.52 2.68 23.22
C GLY A 285 -13.01 2.40 23.31
N ALA A 286 -13.38 1.62 24.31
CA ALA A 286 -14.76 1.38 24.68
C ALA A 286 -15.33 2.56 25.50
N LEU A 287 -16.60 2.90 25.26
CA LEU A 287 -17.35 3.88 26.06
C LEU A 287 -18.09 3.23 27.23
N ASP A 288 -18.25 1.91 27.21
CA ASP A 288 -18.90 1.11 28.24
C ASP A 288 -18.06 -0.14 28.55
N GLU A 289 -18.30 -0.76 29.70
CA GLU A 289 -17.54 -1.94 30.16
C GLU A 289 -17.77 -3.17 29.28
N GLN A 290 -18.91 -3.24 28.58
CA GLN A 290 -19.30 -4.34 27.73
C GLN A 290 -18.68 -4.26 26.34
N GLY A 291 -18.13 -3.11 25.93
CA GLY A 291 -17.64 -2.90 24.57
C GLY A 291 -18.75 -2.78 23.52
N THR A 292 -19.95 -2.39 23.97
CA THR A 292 -21.09 -2.15 23.08
C THR A 292 -20.84 -0.94 22.18
N TYR A 293 -20.23 0.09 22.71
CA TYR A 293 -19.92 1.33 22.00
C TYR A 293 -18.41 1.57 22.01
N LEU A 294 -17.83 1.59 20.81
CA LEU A 294 -16.41 1.85 20.61
C LEU A 294 -16.23 3.14 19.81
N TYR A 295 -15.18 3.87 20.08
CA TYR A 295 -14.81 5.06 19.30
C TYR A 295 -13.33 5.08 18.96
N ARG A 296 -13.00 5.76 17.89
CA ARG A 296 -11.61 6.13 17.53
C ARG A 296 -11.60 7.47 16.83
N LEU A 297 -10.65 8.31 17.16
CA LEU A 297 -10.41 9.59 16.52
C LEU A 297 -8.94 9.72 16.21
N THR A 298 -8.63 9.86 14.92
CA THR A 298 -7.27 10.02 14.43
C THR A 298 -7.13 11.39 13.77
N GLY A 299 -6.03 12.09 13.99
CA GLY A 299 -5.77 13.40 13.38
C GLY A 299 -4.31 13.59 13.00
N VAL A 300 -4.07 14.39 11.95
CA VAL A 300 -2.73 14.77 11.45
C VAL A 300 -2.71 16.24 11.08
N GLY A 301 -1.66 16.95 11.53
CA GLY A 301 -1.26 18.26 11.03
C GLY A 301 0.18 18.20 10.51
N ARG A 302 0.42 18.68 9.31
CA ARG A 302 1.76 18.70 8.70
C ARG A 302 1.99 20.00 7.94
N ASP A 303 3.19 20.57 8.12
CA ASP A 303 3.73 21.70 7.37
C ASP A 303 5.19 21.38 7.06
N ILE A 304 5.56 21.36 5.77
CA ILE A 304 6.89 20.97 5.31
C ILE A 304 7.25 21.72 4.03
N ASN A 305 8.43 22.32 4.00
CA ASN A 305 8.99 22.85 2.77
C ASN A 305 9.49 21.71 1.87
N SER A 306 9.62 21.98 0.58
CA SER A 306 10.25 21.05 -0.36
C SER A 306 11.75 21.30 -0.49
N GLU A 307 12.45 20.35 -1.11
CA GLU A 307 13.78 20.56 -1.64
C GLU A 307 13.78 21.47 -2.89
N ILE A 308 12.65 21.61 -3.58
CA ILE A 308 12.47 22.60 -4.67
C ILE A 308 12.20 23.96 -4.03
N ASP A 309 12.97 24.98 -4.49
CA ASP A 309 12.78 26.34 -4.02
C ASP A 309 11.31 26.77 -4.16
N TYR A 310 10.75 27.45 -3.17
CA TYR A 310 9.35 27.93 -3.10
C TYR A 310 8.27 26.86 -3.02
N ALA A 311 8.56 25.58 -3.11
CA ALA A 311 7.55 24.52 -2.99
C ALA A 311 7.33 24.13 -1.51
N GLU A 312 6.07 23.96 -1.11
CA GLU A 312 5.68 23.60 0.25
C GLU A 312 4.45 22.70 0.26
N GLN A 313 4.21 21.99 1.35
CA GLN A 313 3.07 21.13 1.57
C GLN A 313 2.48 21.36 2.95
N LYS A 314 1.18 21.61 3.02
CA LYS A 314 0.43 21.79 4.26
C LYS A 314 -0.77 20.87 4.27
N ARG A 315 -0.90 20.05 5.30
CA ARG A 315 -2.03 19.13 5.47
C ARG A 315 -2.65 19.25 6.84
N PHE A 316 -3.96 19.28 6.85
CA PHE A 316 -4.78 19.00 8.03
C PHE A 316 -5.72 17.84 7.73
N MET A 317 -5.82 16.87 8.65
CA MET A 317 -6.71 15.73 8.48
C MET A 317 -7.30 15.30 9.83
N LEU A 318 -8.57 14.89 9.80
CA LEU A 318 -9.30 14.35 10.94
C LEU A 318 -10.14 13.14 10.48
N ALA A 319 -10.05 12.02 11.20
CA ALA A 319 -10.76 10.78 10.88
C ALA A 319 -11.44 10.19 12.13
N PRO A 320 -12.72 10.55 12.40
CA PRO A 320 -13.54 9.93 13.44
C PRO A 320 -14.11 8.60 12.97
N SER A 321 -14.27 7.64 13.88
CA SER A 321 -15.03 6.41 13.69
C SER A 321 -15.71 5.97 14.98
N PHE A 322 -16.85 5.29 14.82
CA PHE A 322 -17.69 4.82 15.92
C PHE A 322 -18.27 3.46 15.58
N THR A 323 -18.16 2.50 16.48
CA THR A 323 -18.71 1.16 16.33
C THR A 323 -19.79 0.90 17.39
N TRP A 324 -20.91 0.37 16.95
CA TRP A 324 -21.99 -0.14 17.79
C TRP A 324 -22.10 -1.65 17.63
N ASN A 325 -21.88 -2.37 18.73
CA ASN A 325 -22.00 -3.82 18.86
C ASN A 325 -23.18 -4.15 19.80
N PRO A 326 -24.45 -4.16 19.31
CA PRO A 326 -25.60 -4.42 20.17
C PRO A 326 -25.60 -5.84 20.75
N ASN A 327 -24.89 -6.76 20.13
CA ASN A 327 -24.66 -8.14 20.55
C ASN A 327 -23.42 -8.69 19.84
N GLU A 328 -23.02 -9.92 20.17
CA GLU A 328 -21.83 -10.58 19.59
C GLU A 328 -21.95 -10.85 18.08
N GLN A 329 -23.18 -10.98 17.56
CA GLN A 329 -23.45 -11.29 16.15
C GLN A 329 -23.52 -10.04 15.25
N THR A 330 -23.70 -8.85 15.83
CA THR A 330 -23.99 -7.64 15.06
C THR A 330 -22.97 -6.56 15.34
N SER A 331 -22.37 -6.01 14.29
CA SER A 331 -21.48 -4.86 14.36
C SER A 331 -21.85 -3.83 13.31
N LEU A 332 -21.90 -2.56 13.68
CA LEU A 332 -22.12 -1.42 12.80
C LEU A 332 -21.09 -0.35 13.10
N THR A 333 -20.19 -0.11 12.14
CA THR A 333 -19.13 0.90 12.26
C THR A 333 -19.40 2.05 11.30
N PHE A 334 -19.56 3.25 11.81
CA PHE A 334 -19.54 4.50 11.04
C PHE A 334 -18.14 5.05 11.03
N TYR A 335 -17.72 5.59 9.89
CA TYR A 335 -16.42 6.25 9.73
C TYR A 335 -16.53 7.49 8.86
N GLY A 336 -15.67 8.46 9.13
CA GLY A 336 -15.53 9.68 8.36
C GLY A 336 -14.08 10.09 8.25
N GLN A 337 -13.74 10.87 7.22
CA GLN A 337 -12.45 11.54 7.10
C GLN A 337 -12.63 12.86 6.39
N TYR A 338 -12.09 13.90 6.97
CA TYR A 338 -11.90 15.20 6.32
C TYR A 338 -10.41 15.48 6.18
N GLN A 339 -9.99 15.93 5.02
CA GLN A 339 -8.61 16.36 4.78
C GLN A 339 -8.60 17.61 3.92
N LYS A 340 -7.73 18.54 4.30
CA LYS A 340 -7.42 19.74 3.55
C LYS A 340 -5.92 19.81 3.30
N ASP A 341 -5.55 19.98 2.03
CA ASP A 341 -4.17 20.24 1.61
C ASP A 341 -4.10 21.62 0.96
N ASN A 342 -3.08 22.40 1.33
CA ASN A 342 -2.74 23.70 0.72
C ASN A 342 -1.24 23.64 0.38
N ASP A 343 -0.93 23.39 -0.88
CA ASP A 343 0.43 23.09 -1.33
C ASP A 343 0.89 24.10 -2.40
N VAL A 344 2.20 24.33 -2.46
CA VAL A 344 2.87 24.80 -3.66
C VAL A 344 3.54 23.59 -4.32
N PRO A 345 3.04 23.14 -5.49
CA PRO A 345 3.34 21.80 -5.98
C PRO A 345 4.76 21.60 -6.47
N GLU A 346 5.30 20.41 -6.20
CA GLU A 346 6.60 19.91 -6.68
C GLU A 346 6.53 19.27 -8.09
N ALA A 347 5.36 19.22 -8.71
CA ALA A 347 5.13 18.58 -10.01
C ALA A 347 5.73 19.37 -11.16
N GLN A 348 7.06 19.35 -11.27
CA GLN A 348 7.82 20.13 -12.23
C GLN A 348 8.76 19.21 -13.01
N GLY A 349 8.33 18.80 -14.21
CA GLY A 349 9.17 18.06 -15.14
C GLY A 349 10.31 18.94 -15.69
N LEU A 350 11.51 18.38 -15.77
CA LEU A 350 12.70 19.03 -16.31
C LEU A 350 13.19 18.27 -17.55
N PRO A 351 13.89 18.92 -18.48
CA PRO A 351 14.42 18.23 -19.65
C PRO A 351 15.47 17.15 -19.29
N ALA A 352 15.53 16.06 -20.09
CA ALA A 352 16.59 15.05 -20.00
C ALA A 352 17.99 15.68 -20.20
N TYR A 353 18.09 16.66 -21.08
CA TYR A 353 19.29 17.52 -21.19
C TYR A 353 19.31 18.53 -20.05
N GLY A 354 20.24 18.32 -19.14
CA GLY A 354 20.38 19.05 -17.89
C GLY A 354 20.02 18.17 -16.67
N THR A 355 19.36 17.03 -16.85
CA THR A 355 19.07 16.08 -15.76
C THR A 355 19.76 14.73 -15.99
N VAL A 356 19.36 13.95 -16.98
CA VAL A 356 20.00 12.68 -17.37
C VAL A 356 21.33 12.96 -18.07
N PHE A 357 21.31 13.87 -19.03
CA PHE A 357 22.50 14.28 -19.77
C PHE A 357 23.00 15.65 -19.28
N SER A 358 24.31 15.85 -19.27
CA SER A 358 24.90 17.16 -19.05
C SER A 358 24.78 18.02 -20.30
N THR A 359 24.61 19.34 -20.12
CA THR A 359 24.69 20.35 -21.20
C THR A 359 26.00 21.15 -21.10
N PRO A 360 26.33 22.05 -22.02
CA PRO A 360 27.42 23.00 -21.84
C PRO A 360 27.31 23.85 -20.56
N ASN A 361 26.09 24.04 -20.04
CA ASN A 361 25.82 24.73 -18.79
C ASN A 361 25.89 23.80 -17.55
N GLY A 362 26.25 22.52 -17.73
CA GLY A 362 26.30 21.52 -16.66
C GLY A 362 24.95 20.83 -16.45
N ARG A 363 24.59 20.56 -15.18
CA ARG A 363 23.31 19.98 -14.78
C ARG A 363 22.45 21.01 -14.08
N ILE A 364 21.13 20.95 -14.35
CA ILE A 364 20.11 21.74 -13.65
C ILE A 364 20.13 21.34 -12.17
N LYS A 365 20.05 22.32 -11.27
CA LYS A 365 20.00 22.03 -9.82
C LYS A 365 18.73 21.28 -9.46
N ARG A 366 18.80 20.36 -8.50
CA ARG A 366 17.63 19.60 -7.98
C ARG A 366 16.59 20.53 -7.34
N SER A 367 17.02 21.66 -6.80
CA SER A 367 16.16 22.68 -6.18
C SER A 367 15.54 23.67 -7.18
N THR A 368 15.89 23.60 -8.48
CA THR A 368 15.37 24.55 -9.47
C THR A 368 13.85 24.54 -9.51
N PHE A 369 13.23 25.69 -9.27
CA PHE A 369 11.79 25.92 -9.42
C PHE A 369 11.53 26.53 -10.80
N ILE A 370 10.71 25.88 -11.62
CA ILE A 370 10.33 26.38 -12.95
C ILE A 370 8.95 27.06 -12.96
N GLY A 371 8.28 27.08 -11.82
CA GLY A 371 7.04 27.81 -11.61
C GLY A 371 7.20 29.32 -11.49
N GLU A 372 6.20 29.99 -10.93
CA GLU A 372 6.25 31.40 -10.53
C GLU A 372 5.92 31.54 -9.05
N PRO A 373 6.80 32.08 -8.22
CA PRO A 373 6.51 32.37 -6.83
C PRO A 373 5.25 33.25 -6.68
N GLY A 374 4.32 32.81 -5.83
CA GLY A 374 3.04 33.51 -5.60
C GLY A 374 1.93 33.22 -6.62
N LEU A 375 2.21 32.48 -7.70
CA LEU A 375 1.21 31.96 -8.64
C LEU A 375 0.92 30.47 -8.44
N ASN A 376 1.95 29.67 -8.20
CA ASN A 376 1.78 28.23 -8.02
C ASN A 376 0.97 27.94 -6.75
N SER A 377 -0.09 27.18 -6.89
CA SER A 377 -0.88 26.66 -5.77
C SER A 377 -1.52 25.33 -6.13
N TYR A 378 -1.74 24.49 -5.11
CA TYR A 378 -2.56 23.31 -5.18
C TYR A 378 -3.38 23.21 -3.90
N ASP A 379 -4.67 23.47 -4.04
CA ASP A 379 -5.63 23.40 -2.95
C ASP A 379 -6.51 22.17 -3.12
N ARG A 380 -6.69 21.39 -2.07
CA ARG A 380 -7.55 20.21 -2.07
C ARG A 380 -8.38 20.16 -0.78
N ASP A 381 -9.68 20.03 -0.95
CA ASP A 381 -10.63 19.69 0.10
C ASP A 381 -11.23 18.32 -0.20
N GLN A 382 -11.12 17.36 0.71
CA GLN A 382 -11.70 16.03 0.53
C GLN A 382 -12.45 15.58 1.78
N PHE A 383 -13.54 14.86 1.53
CA PHE A 383 -14.41 14.32 2.56
C PHE A 383 -14.81 12.90 2.19
N VAL A 384 -14.74 12.00 3.17
CA VAL A 384 -15.20 10.61 3.07
C VAL A 384 -16.13 10.34 4.25
N PHE A 385 -17.25 9.69 4.00
CA PHE A 385 -18.16 9.21 5.02
C PHE A 385 -18.74 7.87 4.60
N GLY A 386 -18.87 6.92 5.54
CA GLY A 386 -19.41 5.61 5.25
C GLY A 386 -19.74 4.81 6.50
N TYR A 387 -20.22 3.59 6.25
CA TYR A 387 -20.42 2.61 7.30
C TYR A 387 -20.11 1.19 6.82
N GLU A 388 -19.77 0.35 7.76
CA GLU A 388 -19.63 -1.10 7.61
C GLU A 388 -20.61 -1.78 8.57
N PHE A 389 -21.44 -2.66 8.03
CA PHE A 389 -22.37 -3.48 8.78
C PHE A 389 -21.99 -4.95 8.62
N SER A 390 -22.02 -5.70 9.71
CA SER A 390 -21.87 -7.16 9.72
C SER A 390 -22.89 -7.78 10.67
N HIS A 391 -23.55 -8.85 10.21
CA HIS A 391 -24.50 -9.60 11.03
C HIS A 391 -24.35 -11.10 10.77
N GLU A 392 -24.05 -11.84 11.82
CA GLU A 392 -24.01 -13.31 11.80
C GLU A 392 -25.43 -13.83 12.11
N LEU A 393 -26.15 -14.23 11.06
CA LEU A 393 -27.52 -14.73 11.19
C LEU A 393 -27.56 -16.09 11.93
N ASN A 394 -26.55 -16.92 11.68
CA ASN A 394 -26.34 -18.23 12.31
C ASN A 394 -24.91 -18.71 11.96
N ASP A 395 -24.54 -19.92 12.38
CA ASP A 395 -23.22 -20.52 12.17
C ASP A 395 -22.82 -20.66 10.67
N VAL A 396 -23.82 -20.62 9.78
CA VAL A 396 -23.60 -20.73 8.32
C VAL A 396 -23.51 -19.36 7.66
N TRP A 397 -24.45 -18.45 7.95
CA TRP A 397 -24.66 -17.22 7.18
C TRP A 397 -24.21 -15.97 7.92
N THR A 398 -23.37 -15.20 7.27
CA THR A 398 -22.98 -13.82 7.67
C THR A 398 -23.34 -12.85 6.55
N PHE A 399 -24.07 -11.79 6.86
CA PHE A 399 -24.36 -10.68 5.95
C PHE A 399 -23.45 -9.52 6.27
N LYS A 400 -22.88 -8.91 5.19
CA LYS A 400 -22.01 -7.73 5.30
C LYS A 400 -22.46 -6.68 4.29
N GLN A 401 -22.40 -5.43 4.71
CA GLN A 401 -22.59 -4.30 3.81
C GLN A 401 -21.54 -3.25 4.10
N ASN A 402 -20.90 -2.75 3.04
CA ASN A 402 -19.97 -1.63 3.10
C ASN A 402 -20.50 -0.52 2.19
N THR A 403 -20.58 0.71 2.70
CA THR A 403 -21.11 1.86 1.97
C THR A 403 -20.26 3.07 2.21
N ARG A 404 -19.96 3.83 1.13
CA ARG A 404 -19.15 5.04 1.22
C ARG A 404 -19.59 6.10 0.23
N TYR A 405 -19.67 7.33 0.71
CA TYR A 405 -19.69 8.55 -0.10
C TYR A 405 -18.35 9.25 0.02
N ALA A 406 -17.82 9.74 -1.09
CA ALA A 406 -16.57 10.49 -1.16
C ALA A 406 -16.76 11.76 -2.01
N TYR A 407 -16.17 12.84 -1.54
CA TYR A 407 -16.15 14.15 -2.21
C TYR A 407 -14.70 14.64 -2.28
N LEU A 408 -14.33 15.19 -3.41
CA LEU A 408 -13.06 15.87 -3.64
C LEU A 408 -13.33 17.14 -4.45
N ASP A 409 -12.74 18.23 -4.03
CA ASP A 409 -12.62 19.47 -4.77
C ASP A 409 -11.17 19.91 -4.77
N ASP A 410 -10.57 20.06 -5.96
CA ASP A 410 -9.20 20.50 -6.08
C ASP A 410 -9.02 21.61 -7.10
N GLN A 411 -8.05 22.48 -6.86
CA GLN A 411 -7.58 23.50 -7.78
C GLN A 411 -6.06 23.47 -7.88
N TYR A 412 -5.56 23.44 -9.10
CA TYR A 412 -4.14 23.44 -9.43
C TYR A 412 -3.83 24.63 -10.34
N VAL A 413 -3.02 25.57 -9.88
CA VAL A 413 -2.55 26.70 -10.67
C VAL A 413 -1.04 26.65 -10.75
N ALA A 414 -0.48 26.57 -11.94
CA ALA A 414 0.97 26.57 -12.12
C ALA A 414 1.41 26.88 -13.56
N PRO A 415 2.56 27.51 -13.75
CA PRO A 415 3.33 27.37 -14.97
C PRO A 415 3.94 25.96 -15.07
N LEU A 416 3.79 25.37 -16.24
CA LEU A 416 4.42 24.10 -16.61
C LEU A 416 5.43 24.33 -17.71
N HIS A 417 6.36 23.38 -17.89
CA HIS A 417 7.30 23.44 -19.03
C HIS A 417 6.54 23.36 -20.36
N GLY A 418 6.96 24.14 -21.35
CA GLY A 418 6.30 24.26 -22.65
C GLY A 418 6.76 23.27 -23.70
N TYR A 419 7.39 22.15 -23.29
CA TYR A 419 7.86 21.06 -24.14
C TYR A 419 8.85 21.51 -25.27
N ARG A 420 9.53 22.67 -25.10
CA ARG A 420 10.45 23.18 -26.12
C ARG A 420 11.59 24.02 -25.52
N PHE A 421 12.82 23.70 -25.94
CA PHE A 421 13.95 24.64 -25.78
C PHE A 421 13.82 25.82 -26.73
N VAL A 422 14.34 26.95 -26.33
CA VAL A 422 14.49 28.15 -27.17
C VAL A 422 15.93 28.63 -27.17
N PRO A 423 16.39 29.27 -28.27
CA PRO A 423 17.70 29.90 -28.29
C PRO A 423 17.87 30.87 -27.13
N ASN A 424 19.10 30.95 -26.62
CA ASN A 424 19.46 31.90 -25.58
C ASN A 424 19.15 33.33 -26.04
N PRO A 425 18.22 34.06 -25.37
CA PRO A 425 17.79 35.38 -25.82
C PRO A 425 18.92 36.43 -25.82
N ASN A 426 20.01 36.19 -25.10
CA ASN A 426 21.17 37.13 -25.03
C ASN A 426 22.24 36.85 -26.08
N THR A 427 22.37 35.60 -26.54
CA THR A 427 23.47 35.17 -27.41
C THR A 427 22.99 34.56 -28.73
N GLY A 428 21.72 34.21 -28.84
CA GLY A 428 21.16 33.48 -29.99
C GLY A 428 21.58 32.00 -30.09
N ALA A 429 22.40 31.51 -29.17
CA ALA A 429 22.93 30.17 -29.19
C ALA A 429 21.86 29.12 -28.73
N ASP A 430 21.81 27.96 -29.40
CA ASP A 430 21.06 26.81 -28.91
C ASP A 430 21.91 26.04 -27.87
N ASP A 431 22.03 26.61 -26.66
CA ASP A 431 22.78 26.05 -25.54
C ASP A 431 21.92 25.23 -24.58
N ARG A 432 20.60 24.99 -24.93
CA ARG A 432 19.62 24.27 -24.11
C ARG A 432 19.48 24.84 -22.69
N ARG A 433 19.62 26.13 -22.56
CA ARG A 433 19.53 26.83 -21.28
C ARG A 433 18.12 27.32 -20.98
N TYR A 434 17.39 27.76 -22.03
CA TYR A 434 16.10 28.38 -21.92
C TYR A 434 15.00 27.43 -22.43
N ALA A 435 13.87 27.40 -21.71
CA ALA A 435 12.68 26.63 -22.09
C ALA A 435 11.43 27.50 -22.06
N THR A 436 10.48 27.17 -22.91
CA THR A 436 9.15 27.78 -22.86
C THR A 436 8.37 27.27 -21.65
N ARG A 437 7.43 28.09 -21.17
CA ARG A 437 6.42 27.71 -20.17
C ARG A 437 5.03 28.08 -20.69
N TYR A 438 4.00 27.41 -20.17
CA TYR A 438 2.60 27.81 -20.31
C TYR A 438 1.92 27.68 -18.94
N GLY A 439 0.96 28.56 -18.67
CA GLY A 439 0.22 28.50 -17.42
C GLY A 439 -0.99 27.60 -17.52
N VAL A 440 -1.33 26.96 -16.42
CA VAL A 440 -2.57 26.21 -16.24
C VAL A 440 -3.27 26.68 -14.97
N ASP A 441 -4.60 26.77 -15.05
CA ASP A 441 -5.49 26.95 -13.91
C ASP A 441 -6.59 25.89 -14.06
N TRP A 442 -6.47 24.82 -13.28
CA TRP A 442 -7.33 23.65 -13.36
C TRP A 442 -8.12 23.48 -12.07
N SER A 443 -9.41 23.23 -12.21
CA SER A 443 -10.27 22.85 -11.09
C SER A 443 -11.01 21.55 -11.40
N GLN A 444 -11.15 20.71 -10.40
CA GLN A 444 -11.82 19.43 -10.53
C GLN A 444 -12.67 19.14 -9.30
N THR A 445 -13.91 18.72 -9.53
CA THR A 445 -14.80 18.23 -8.47
C THR A 445 -15.17 16.79 -8.75
N ASN A 446 -14.90 15.89 -7.80
CA ASN A 446 -15.21 14.46 -7.87
C ASN A 446 -16.20 14.08 -6.77
N LYS A 447 -17.23 13.32 -7.13
CA LYS A 447 -18.22 12.75 -6.21
C LYS A 447 -18.35 11.26 -6.51
N ALA A 448 -18.20 10.44 -5.50
CA ALA A 448 -18.36 9.01 -5.65
C ALA A 448 -19.26 8.44 -4.55
N PHE A 449 -20.08 7.49 -4.92
CA PHE A 449 -20.84 6.63 -4.01
C PHE A 449 -20.57 5.18 -4.36
N GLY A 450 -20.18 4.40 -3.36
CA GLY A 450 -19.96 2.96 -3.49
C GLY A 450 -20.74 2.20 -2.43
N MET A 451 -21.31 1.07 -2.81
CA MET A 451 -21.98 0.15 -1.90
C MET A 451 -21.69 -1.29 -2.33
N ASP A 452 -21.35 -2.14 -1.37
CA ASP A 452 -21.13 -3.57 -1.58
C ASP A 452 -21.93 -4.37 -0.55
N ASN A 453 -22.84 -5.23 -1.02
CA ASN A 453 -23.68 -6.10 -0.19
C ASN A 453 -23.25 -7.55 -0.39
N MET A 454 -22.93 -8.24 0.67
CA MET A 454 -22.36 -9.58 0.63
C MET A 454 -23.10 -10.52 1.57
N ALA A 455 -23.35 -11.75 1.11
CA ALA A 455 -23.74 -12.88 1.95
C ALA A 455 -22.63 -13.95 1.87
N GLN A 456 -22.02 -14.25 3.00
CA GLN A 456 -21.05 -15.32 3.16
C GLN A 456 -21.71 -16.53 3.79
N ALA A 457 -21.46 -17.72 3.23
CA ALA A 457 -21.92 -18.98 3.80
C ALA A 457 -20.71 -19.90 4.08
N LYS A 458 -20.64 -20.43 5.30
CA LYS A 458 -19.68 -21.47 5.70
C LYS A 458 -20.44 -22.78 5.91
N PHE A 459 -20.11 -23.82 5.16
CA PHE A 459 -20.76 -25.12 5.24
C PHE A 459 -19.85 -26.24 4.75
N LYS A 460 -20.28 -27.50 4.95
CA LYS A 460 -19.55 -28.69 4.49
C LYS A 460 -20.37 -29.51 3.50
N THR A 461 -19.73 -30.05 2.47
CA THR A 461 -20.27 -31.10 1.60
C THR A 461 -19.36 -32.34 1.69
N GLY A 462 -19.76 -33.28 2.52
CA GLY A 462 -18.90 -34.42 2.85
C GLY A 462 -17.61 -33.97 3.55
N ALA A 463 -16.46 -34.23 2.95
CA ALA A 463 -15.14 -33.87 3.48
C ALA A 463 -14.64 -32.50 3.01
N ILE A 464 -15.46 -31.73 2.29
CA ILE A 464 -15.05 -30.43 1.72
C ILE A 464 -15.67 -29.31 2.57
N ASP A 465 -14.81 -28.42 3.08
CA ASP A 465 -15.22 -27.17 3.70
C ASP A 465 -15.40 -26.08 2.63
N HIS A 466 -16.51 -25.36 2.70
CA HIS A 466 -16.85 -24.28 1.77
C HIS A 466 -16.91 -22.94 2.50
N THR A 467 -16.31 -21.91 1.92
CA THR A 467 -16.58 -20.51 2.23
C THR A 467 -17.09 -19.85 0.95
N ALA A 468 -18.40 -19.92 0.76
CA ALA A 468 -19.06 -19.32 -0.39
C ALA A 468 -19.39 -17.85 -0.12
N LEU A 469 -19.30 -17.02 -1.15
CA LEU A 469 -19.61 -15.60 -1.11
C LEU A 469 -20.45 -15.24 -2.33
N ILE A 470 -21.59 -14.60 -2.11
CA ILE A 470 -22.38 -13.94 -3.16
C ILE A 470 -22.50 -12.46 -2.81
N GLY A 471 -22.40 -11.60 -3.82
CA GLY A 471 -22.56 -10.18 -3.58
C GLY A 471 -23.08 -9.42 -4.78
N ILE A 472 -23.58 -8.24 -4.47
CA ILE A 472 -23.96 -7.21 -5.43
C ILE A 472 -23.38 -5.89 -5.00
N ASP A 473 -22.65 -5.24 -5.90
CA ASP A 473 -22.14 -3.91 -5.67
C ASP A 473 -22.64 -2.89 -6.68
N TYR A 474 -22.61 -1.64 -6.24
CA TYR A 474 -22.93 -0.47 -7.05
C TYR A 474 -21.89 0.61 -6.84
N TYR A 475 -21.43 1.21 -7.93
CA TYR A 475 -20.53 2.35 -7.93
C TYR A 475 -21.06 3.45 -8.84
N HIS A 476 -21.22 4.65 -8.28
CA HIS A 476 -21.57 5.87 -9.00
C HIS A 476 -20.45 6.88 -8.86
N PHE A 477 -19.94 7.39 -9.96
CA PHE A 477 -18.86 8.37 -9.97
C PHE A 477 -19.19 9.52 -10.91
N LYS A 478 -19.12 10.75 -10.41
CA LYS A 478 -19.28 11.97 -11.18
C LYS A 478 -18.07 12.85 -11.02
N SER A 479 -17.44 13.20 -12.13
CA SER A 479 -16.29 14.07 -12.19
C SER A 479 -16.57 15.25 -13.11
N LYS A 480 -16.20 16.45 -12.66
CA LYS A 480 -16.28 17.70 -13.42
C LYS A 480 -14.91 18.33 -13.41
N PHE A 481 -14.44 18.71 -14.57
CA PHE A 481 -13.19 19.41 -14.77
C PHE A 481 -13.42 20.70 -15.53
N PHE A 482 -12.74 21.75 -15.09
CA PHE A 482 -12.60 23.01 -15.81
C PHE A 482 -11.13 23.42 -15.80
N GLY A 483 -10.58 23.68 -16.97
CA GLY A 483 -9.21 24.14 -17.11
C GLY A 483 -9.12 25.37 -17.98
N LEU A 484 -8.29 26.31 -17.58
CA LEU A 484 -7.82 27.43 -18.39
C LEU A 484 -6.35 27.24 -18.72
N TYR A 485 -5.97 27.53 -19.92
CA TYR A 485 -4.59 27.44 -20.41
C TYR A 485 -4.14 28.81 -20.91
N SER A 486 -2.87 29.15 -20.66
CA SER A 486 -2.24 30.30 -21.32
C SER A 486 -1.54 29.86 -22.60
N ASN A 487 -1.33 30.82 -23.52
CA ASN A 487 -0.46 30.61 -24.67
C ASN A 487 1.02 30.55 -24.23
N GLN A 488 1.87 29.91 -25.03
CA GLN A 488 3.31 29.96 -24.90
C GLN A 488 3.83 31.27 -25.51
N GLU A 489 3.91 32.32 -24.72
CA GLU A 489 4.39 33.63 -25.15
C GLU A 489 5.93 33.72 -24.96
N PRO A 490 6.64 34.55 -25.76
CA PRO A 490 8.08 34.78 -25.55
C PRO A 490 8.44 35.26 -24.15
N THR A 491 7.52 35.95 -23.48
CA THR A 491 7.69 36.46 -22.11
C THR A 491 7.59 35.37 -21.04
N THR A 492 7.17 34.16 -21.38
CA THR A 492 7.02 33.02 -20.45
C THR A 492 8.18 32.04 -20.51
N ILE A 493 9.29 32.39 -21.14
CA ILE A 493 10.52 31.59 -21.12
C ILE A 493 11.20 31.67 -19.75
N ILE A 494 11.90 30.61 -19.41
CA ILE A 494 12.67 30.53 -18.15
C ILE A 494 14.10 30.05 -18.42
N ASP A 495 15.05 30.63 -17.71
CA ASP A 495 16.43 30.13 -17.60
C ASP A 495 16.46 28.96 -16.61
N LEU A 496 16.70 27.73 -17.07
CA LEU A 496 16.68 26.52 -16.24
C LEU A 496 17.85 26.44 -15.23
N TYR A 497 18.91 27.22 -15.44
CA TYR A 497 20.14 27.23 -14.59
C TYR A 497 20.18 28.38 -13.62
N LYS A 498 19.53 29.48 -13.97
CA LYS A 498 19.44 30.71 -13.16
C LYS A 498 18.06 31.36 -13.36
N PRO A 499 17.01 30.78 -12.77
CA PRO A 499 15.65 31.25 -12.96
C PRO A 499 15.48 32.72 -12.63
N VAL A 500 14.77 33.44 -13.48
CA VAL A 500 14.31 34.82 -13.23
C VAL A 500 12.78 34.80 -13.28
N TYR A 501 12.17 35.23 -12.20
CA TYR A 501 10.72 35.18 -12.02
C TYR A 501 10.05 36.53 -12.34
N GLY A 502 8.72 36.57 -12.35
CA GLY A 502 7.92 37.76 -12.65
C GLY A 502 7.22 37.67 -14.00
N SER A 503 7.22 36.51 -14.65
CA SER A 503 6.45 36.29 -15.89
C SER A 503 4.94 36.35 -15.61
N LYS A 504 4.21 36.99 -16.54
CA LYS A 504 2.74 37.05 -16.48
C LYS A 504 2.13 36.02 -17.40
N PHE A 505 1.14 35.30 -16.91
CA PHE A 505 0.36 34.30 -17.65
C PHE A 505 -1.06 34.81 -17.84
N THR A 506 -1.55 34.79 -19.08
CA THR A 506 -2.93 35.16 -19.41
C THR A 506 -3.71 33.90 -19.76
N PHE A 507 -4.65 33.52 -18.93
CA PHE A 507 -5.43 32.30 -19.05
C PHE A 507 -6.66 32.55 -19.93
N THR A 508 -6.66 32.08 -21.18
CA THR A 508 -7.69 32.41 -22.15
C THR A 508 -8.34 31.21 -22.84
N ASN A 509 -7.68 30.05 -22.84
CA ASN A 509 -8.16 28.87 -23.57
C ASN A 509 -8.89 27.90 -22.62
N PRO A 510 -10.23 27.88 -22.60
CA PRO A 510 -10.98 27.01 -21.71
C PRO A 510 -11.10 25.58 -22.26
N TYR A 511 -10.95 24.60 -21.37
CA TYR A 511 -11.26 23.21 -21.62
C TYR A 511 -12.16 22.68 -20.50
N ARG A 512 -13.20 21.94 -20.83
CA ARG A 512 -14.17 21.42 -19.86
C ARG A 512 -14.55 19.99 -20.19
N TRP A 513 -14.70 19.19 -19.15
CA TRP A 513 -15.39 17.91 -19.29
C TRP A 513 -16.23 17.60 -18.04
N ASN A 514 -17.29 16.81 -18.28
CA ASN A 514 -18.09 16.19 -17.25
C ASN A 514 -18.20 14.71 -17.58
N ARG A 515 -17.84 13.84 -16.62
CA ARG A 515 -17.95 12.40 -16.76
C ARG A 515 -18.81 11.85 -15.63
N THR A 516 -19.73 10.95 -16.01
CA THR A 516 -20.51 10.17 -15.04
C THR A 516 -20.33 8.70 -15.39
N THR A 517 -19.95 7.90 -14.39
CA THR A 517 -19.79 6.45 -14.53
C THR A 517 -20.70 5.77 -13.52
N ASP A 518 -21.54 4.86 -13.98
CA ASP A 518 -22.35 3.95 -13.18
C ASP A 518 -21.90 2.52 -13.45
N GLN A 519 -21.69 1.75 -12.40
CA GLN A 519 -21.39 0.34 -12.49
C GLN A 519 -22.21 -0.45 -11.49
N THR A 520 -22.82 -1.54 -11.94
CA THR A 520 -23.44 -2.55 -11.08
C THR A 520 -22.78 -3.88 -11.37
N GLY A 521 -22.43 -4.64 -10.35
CA GLY A 521 -21.82 -5.95 -10.49
C GLY A 521 -22.48 -6.99 -9.60
N ILE A 522 -22.68 -8.18 -10.12
CA ILE A 522 -23.09 -9.36 -9.35
C ILE A 522 -21.94 -10.35 -9.41
N TYR A 523 -21.53 -10.86 -8.26
CA TYR A 523 -20.44 -11.81 -8.16
C TYR A 523 -20.71 -12.98 -7.24
N LEU A 524 -20.10 -14.10 -7.56
CA LEU A 524 -20.13 -15.35 -6.79
C LEU A 524 -18.70 -15.89 -6.69
N GLN A 525 -18.36 -16.41 -5.53
CA GLN A 525 -17.09 -17.10 -5.29
C GLN A 525 -17.31 -18.25 -4.33
N ASP A 526 -16.54 -19.33 -4.49
CA ASP A 526 -16.41 -20.37 -3.48
C ASP A 526 -14.94 -20.69 -3.23
N GLN A 527 -14.57 -20.76 -1.96
CA GLN A 527 -13.29 -21.24 -1.46
C GLN A 527 -13.53 -22.61 -0.84
N MET A 528 -13.03 -23.63 -1.50
CA MET A 528 -13.16 -25.02 -1.10
C MET A 528 -11.87 -25.51 -0.45
N LYS A 529 -11.95 -26.16 0.68
CA LYS A 529 -10.84 -26.83 1.34
C LYS A 529 -11.13 -28.31 1.55
N TRP A 530 -10.25 -29.16 1.07
CA TRP A 530 -10.32 -30.61 1.29
C TRP A 530 -8.97 -31.11 1.76
N ASN A 531 -8.87 -31.40 3.05
CA ASN A 531 -7.60 -31.70 3.71
C ASN A 531 -6.57 -30.57 3.44
N GLN A 532 -5.45 -30.87 2.77
CA GLN A 532 -4.40 -29.92 2.39
C GLN A 532 -4.63 -29.22 1.04
N TRP A 533 -5.65 -29.63 0.28
CA TRP A 533 -6.00 -29.01 -1.01
C TRP A 533 -6.93 -27.83 -0.81
N PHE A 534 -6.71 -26.78 -1.55
CA PHE A 534 -7.67 -25.66 -1.62
C PHE A 534 -7.88 -25.22 -3.07
N LEU A 535 -9.10 -24.89 -3.36
CA LEU A 535 -9.56 -24.40 -4.65
C LEU A 535 -10.38 -23.13 -4.41
N THR A 536 -10.06 -22.06 -5.12
CA THR A 536 -10.90 -20.87 -5.18
C THR A 536 -11.34 -20.66 -6.61
N PHE A 537 -12.63 -20.52 -6.84
CA PHE A 537 -13.16 -20.09 -8.13
C PHE A 537 -14.21 -19.02 -7.92
N GLY A 538 -14.38 -18.16 -8.92
CA GLY A 538 -15.39 -17.11 -8.86
C GLY A 538 -15.65 -16.52 -10.23
N GLY A 539 -16.82 -15.95 -10.36
CA GLY A 539 -17.27 -15.23 -11.54
C GLY A 539 -18.05 -14.00 -11.18
N ARG A 540 -17.99 -13.01 -12.06
CA ARG A 540 -18.68 -11.73 -11.91
C ARG A 540 -19.21 -11.27 -13.25
N TYR A 541 -20.40 -10.68 -13.23
CA TYR A 541 -20.97 -9.99 -14.37
C TYR A 541 -21.20 -8.52 -14.04
N ASP A 542 -20.69 -7.63 -14.88
CA ASP A 542 -20.74 -6.19 -14.71
C ASP A 542 -21.54 -5.53 -15.80
N TRP A 543 -22.35 -4.54 -15.43
CA TRP A 543 -22.95 -3.53 -16.29
C TRP A 543 -22.31 -2.19 -15.95
N ALA A 544 -21.61 -1.59 -16.91
CA ALA A 544 -20.97 -0.29 -16.77
C ALA A 544 -21.51 0.69 -17.79
N LYS A 545 -21.80 1.91 -17.36
CA LYS A 545 -22.23 3.02 -18.21
C LYS A 545 -21.33 4.22 -17.93
N THR A 546 -20.77 4.83 -18.99
CA THR A 546 -19.98 6.05 -18.87
C THR A 546 -20.50 7.10 -19.83
N ASP A 547 -21.01 8.20 -19.30
CA ASP A 547 -21.43 9.38 -20.05
C ASP A 547 -20.34 10.46 -19.92
N THR A 548 -19.74 10.88 -21.04
CA THR A 548 -18.72 11.92 -21.09
C THR A 548 -19.16 13.06 -21.99
N LYS A 549 -19.12 14.28 -21.46
CA LYS A 549 -19.29 15.52 -22.24
C LYS A 549 -18.01 16.34 -22.10
N GLU A 550 -17.42 16.72 -23.20
CA GLU A 550 -16.19 17.51 -23.25
C GLU A 550 -16.35 18.72 -24.19
N THR A 551 -15.38 19.65 -24.12
CA THR A 551 -15.27 20.72 -25.12
C THR A 551 -15.05 20.10 -26.50
N GLY A 552 -16.07 19.94 -27.30
CA GLY A 552 -15.99 19.31 -28.64
C GLY A 552 -16.94 18.15 -28.86
N GLY A 553 -17.59 17.62 -27.81
CA GLY A 553 -18.55 16.54 -28.06
C GLY A 553 -19.08 15.79 -26.85
N LYS A 554 -19.84 14.73 -27.15
CA LYS A 554 -20.42 13.81 -26.16
C LYS A 554 -20.19 12.37 -26.58
N VAL A 555 -19.81 11.51 -25.64
CA VAL A 555 -19.72 10.07 -25.83
C VAL A 555 -20.46 9.36 -24.72
N ASP A 556 -21.30 8.41 -25.08
CA ASP A 556 -22.04 7.52 -24.18
C ASP A 556 -21.55 6.08 -24.46
N ALA A 557 -20.86 5.48 -23.49
CA ALA A 557 -20.40 4.09 -23.56
C ALA A 557 -21.25 3.21 -22.64
N LYS A 558 -21.60 2.03 -23.13
CA LYS A 558 -22.24 0.97 -22.33
C LYS A 558 -21.47 -0.32 -22.53
N ASP A 559 -21.04 -0.90 -21.46
CA ASP A 559 -20.22 -2.10 -21.45
C ASP A 559 -20.83 -3.17 -20.56
N GLU A 560 -20.84 -4.38 -21.04
CA GLU A 560 -21.22 -5.55 -20.25
C GLU A 560 -20.07 -6.55 -20.30
N LYS A 561 -19.70 -7.10 -19.16
CA LYS A 561 -18.54 -7.98 -19.10
C LYS A 561 -18.66 -9.05 -18.04
N PHE A 562 -18.45 -10.28 -18.45
CA PHE A 562 -18.14 -11.39 -17.54
C PHE A 562 -16.65 -11.44 -17.29
N SER A 563 -16.24 -11.60 -16.01
CA SER A 563 -14.87 -11.84 -15.59
C SER A 563 -14.82 -13.08 -14.71
N GLY A 564 -13.82 -13.94 -14.92
CA GLY A 564 -13.63 -15.17 -14.18
C GLY A 564 -12.28 -15.23 -13.47
N ARG A 565 -12.22 -16.00 -12.37
CA ARG A 565 -10.98 -16.41 -11.72
C ARG A 565 -11.05 -17.85 -11.26
N ALA A 566 -9.91 -18.53 -11.25
CA ALA A 566 -9.74 -19.83 -10.62
C ALA A 566 -8.33 -19.95 -10.07
N GLY A 567 -8.18 -20.56 -8.92
CA GLY A 567 -6.89 -20.80 -8.31
C GLY A 567 -6.91 -22.08 -7.49
N PHE A 568 -5.80 -22.78 -7.49
CA PHE A 568 -5.65 -24.10 -6.87
C PHE A 568 -4.32 -24.18 -6.16
N GLY A 569 -4.27 -24.80 -4.99
CA GLY A 569 -3.06 -24.97 -4.24
C GLY A 569 -3.09 -26.18 -3.31
N TYR A 570 -1.92 -26.50 -2.75
CA TYR A 570 -1.72 -27.59 -1.81
C TYR A 570 -0.84 -27.13 -0.67
N GLU A 571 -1.24 -27.36 0.57
CA GLU A 571 -0.49 -27.05 1.77
C GLU A 571 0.27 -28.28 2.27
N PHE A 572 1.60 -28.24 2.22
CA PHE A 572 2.44 -29.25 2.85
C PHE A 572 2.56 -29.02 4.35
N SER A 573 2.75 -30.08 5.13
CA SER A 573 2.89 -30.02 6.59
C SER A 573 4.03 -29.13 7.10
N ASN A 574 5.05 -28.90 6.27
CA ASN A 574 6.17 -27.99 6.57
C ASN A 574 5.86 -26.51 6.26
N GLY A 575 4.63 -26.18 5.85
CA GLY A 575 4.19 -24.80 5.56
C GLY A 575 4.52 -24.31 4.15
N ILE A 576 4.99 -25.15 3.24
CA ILE A 576 5.16 -24.84 1.81
C ILE A 576 3.80 -24.98 1.11
N VAL A 577 3.45 -24.00 0.30
CA VAL A 577 2.15 -23.94 -0.40
C VAL A 577 2.35 -23.52 -1.86
N PRO A 578 2.58 -24.48 -2.78
CA PRO A 578 2.53 -24.23 -4.21
C PRO A 578 1.09 -23.93 -4.66
N TYR A 579 0.95 -23.01 -5.62
CA TYR A 579 -0.33 -22.66 -6.21
C TYR A 579 -0.20 -22.29 -7.69
N VAL A 580 -1.33 -22.38 -8.38
CA VAL A 580 -1.51 -21.85 -9.73
C VAL A 580 -2.82 -21.07 -9.80
N SER A 581 -2.88 -20.01 -10.61
CA SER A 581 -4.12 -19.26 -10.79
C SER A 581 -4.26 -18.65 -12.17
N TYR A 582 -5.53 -18.42 -12.51
CA TYR A 582 -5.99 -17.65 -13.65
C TYR A 582 -6.93 -16.55 -13.17
N SER A 583 -6.80 -15.35 -13.74
CA SER A 583 -7.67 -14.21 -13.42
C SER A 583 -7.84 -13.26 -14.60
N GLU A 584 -8.99 -12.57 -14.61
CA GLU A 584 -9.37 -11.62 -15.66
C GLU A 584 -9.68 -10.24 -15.08
N SER A 585 -9.45 -9.21 -15.92
CA SER A 585 -9.89 -7.83 -15.64
C SER A 585 -10.43 -7.16 -16.89
N PHE A 586 -11.19 -6.09 -16.65
CA PHE A 586 -11.62 -5.17 -17.69
C PHE A 586 -11.60 -3.74 -17.16
N GLN A 587 -11.39 -2.78 -18.07
CA GLN A 587 -11.43 -1.36 -17.77
C GLN A 587 -12.15 -0.63 -18.90
N PRO A 588 -13.31 0.01 -18.65
CA PRO A 588 -13.97 0.87 -19.63
C PRO A 588 -13.04 1.98 -20.13
N VAL A 589 -13.14 2.31 -21.40
CA VAL A 589 -12.39 3.41 -22.01
C VAL A 589 -13.22 4.68 -21.92
N GLY A 590 -12.74 5.66 -21.17
CA GLY A 590 -13.40 6.96 -21.01
C GLY A 590 -12.87 8.03 -21.97
N GLY A 591 -13.53 9.20 -22.00
CA GLY A 591 -13.14 10.37 -22.78
C GLY A 591 -13.76 10.41 -24.18
N LEU A 592 -13.43 11.47 -24.96
CA LEU A 592 -13.81 11.63 -26.36
C LEU A 592 -12.95 10.78 -27.31
N ASN A 593 -12.21 9.79 -26.79
CA ASN A 593 -11.56 8.82 -27.66
C ASN A 593 -12.64 8.12 -28.48
N MET A 594 -12.69 8.41 -29.77
CA MET A 594 -13.64 7.84 -30.71
C MET A 594 -12.91 7.22 -31.89
N ASP A 595 -13.53 6.22 -32.50
CA ASP A 595 -13.14 5.81 -33.83
C ASP A 595 -13.62 6.85 -34.88
N GLU A 596 -13.19 6.72 -36.09
CA GLU A 596 -13.60 7.59 -37.23
C GLU A 596 -15.12 7.63 -37.43
N GLY A 597 -15.87 6.64 -36.93
CA GLY A 597 -17.33 6.57 -36.95
C GLY A 597 -18.01 7.17 -35.69
N ASN A 598 -17.30 7.87 -34.81
CA ASN A 598 -17.78 8.41 -33.53
C ASN A 598 -18.36 7.34 -32.58
N LYS A 599 -17.85 6.11 -32.64
CA LYS A 599 -18.30 5.03 -31.76
C LYS A 599 -17.42 4.97 -30.53
N ALA A 600 -18.06 4.74 -29.39
CA ALA A 600 -17.36 4.44 -28.16
C ALA A 600 -16.52 3.16 -28.29
N PHE A 601 -15.36 3.17 -27.66
CA PHE A 601 -14.48 2.02 -27.63
C PHE A 601 -14.98 0.93 -26.67
N LYS A 602 -14.61 -0.32 -26.96
CA LYS A 602 -14.81 -1.45 -26.05
C LYS A 602 -13.87 -1.32 -24.85
N PRO A 603 -14.17 -1.97 -23.70
CA PRO A 603 -13.24 -2.00 -22.59
C PRO A 603 -11.89 -2.61 -22.98
N THR A 604 -10.82 -2.10 -22.38
CA THR A 604 -9.57 -2.86 -22.36
C THR A 604 -9.76 -4.10 -21.51
N THR A 605 -9.10 -5.20 -21.83
CA THR A 605 -9.21 -6.47 -21.10
C THR A 605 -7.84 -7.01 -20.72
N GLY A 606 -7.75 -7.57 -19.52
CA GLY A 606 -6.55 -8.22 -19.01
C GLY A 606 -6.79 -9.68 -18.68
N LYS A 607 -5.79 -10.55 -18.93
CA LYS A 607 -5.78 -11.96 -18.53
C LYS A 607 -4.44 -12.30 -17.93
N GLN A 608 -4.43 -13.00 -16.82
CA GLN A 608 -3.22 -13.45 -16.15
C GLN A 608 -3.21 -14.95 -15.93
N TYR A 609 -2.04 -15.53 -16.12
CA TYR A 609 -1.64 -16.84 -15.60
C TYR A 609 -0.53 -16.61 -14.59
N GLU A 610 -0.66 -17.19 -13.40
CA GLU A 610 0.31 -17.07 -12.31
C GLU A 610 0.56 -18.45 -11.72
N ALA A 611 1.82 -18.73 -11.38
CA ALA A 611 2.23 -19.87 -10.57
C ALA A 611 3.17 -19.36 -9.47
N GLY A 612 3.02 -19.89 -8.26
CA GLY A 612 3.83 -19.43 -7.15
C GLY A 612 3.95 -20.44 -6.02
N ILE A 613 4.77 -20.06 -5.06
CA ILE A 613 4.97 -20.80 -3.82
C ILE A 613 4.88 -19.80 -2.68
N LYS A 614 4.08 -20.12 -1.66
CA LYS A 614 4.06 -19.43 -0.38
C LYS A 614 4.68 -20.33 0.68
N TYR A 615 5.37 -19.74 1.62
CA TYR A 615 6.02 -20.48 2.70
C TYR A 615 5.78 -19.76 4.02
N GLN A 616 5.08 -20.44 4.90
CA GLN A 616 4.80 -20.02 6.27
C GLN A 616 5.14 -21.19 7.20
N PRO A 617 6.38 -21.26 7.69
CA PRO A 617 6.80 -22.38 8.54
C PRO A 617 6.00 -22.39 9.86
N PRO A 618 5.57 -23.56 10.32
CA PRO A 618 4.87 -23.69 11.61
C PRO A 618 5.72 -23.18 12.78
N GLY A 619 5.10 -22.43 13.68
CA GLY A 619 5.75 -21.91 14.89
C GLY A 619 6.69 -20.73 14.66
N GLN A 620 6.84 -20.24 13.44
CA GLN A 620 7.68 -19.07 13.12
C GLN A 620 6.83 -17.89 12.68
N ASN A 621 7.26 -16.68 13.04
CA ASN A 621 6.64 -15.44 12.56
C ASN A 621 7.34 -15.01 11.27
N SER A 622 7.05 -15.73 10.17
CA SER A 622 7.62 -15.44 8.86
C SER A 622 6.64 -15.80 7.75
N PHE A 623 6.73 -15.07 6.65
CA PHE A 623 5.96 -15.31 5.43
C PHE A 623 6.83 -14.99 4.22
N ILE A 624 7.03 -15.97 3.35
CA ILE A 624 7.78 -15.82 2.10
C ILE A 624 6.86 -16.21 0.94
N GLN A 625 6.84 -15.42 -0.11
CA GLN A 625 6.13 -15.74 -1.33
C GLN A 625 6.98 -15.46 -2.55
N MET A 626 6.89 -16.35 -3.53
CA MET A 626 7.47 -16.16 -4.85
C MET A 626 6.45 -16.49 -5.92
N SER A 627 6.47 -15.76 -7.03
CA SER A 627 5.57 -16.01 -8.16
C SER A 627 6.22 -15.70 -9.50
N VAL A 628 5.77 -16.41 -10.52
CA VAL A 628 5.98 -16.10 -11.93
C VAL A 628 4.63 -15.82 -12.56
N TYR A 629 4.57 -14.83 -13.44
CA TYR A 629 3.31 -14.44 -14.05
C TYR A 629 3.47 -14.02 -15.51
N GLN A 630 2.37 -14.11 -16.24
CA GLN A 630 2.19 -13.48 -17.55
C GLN A 630 0.82 -12.78 -17.56
N ILE A 631 0.82 -11.49 -17.91
CA ILE A 631 -0.36 -10.66 -18.09
C ILE A 631 -0.43 -10.21 -19.53
N ASP A 632 -1.57 -10.43 -20.19
CA ASP A 632 -1.87 -9.93 -21.53
C ASP A 632 -2.99 -8.88 -21.45
N LYS A 633 -2.70 -7.63 -21.86
CA LYS A 633 -3.68 -6.54 -22.01
C LYS A 633 -4.00 -6.33 -23.48
N LYS A 634 -5.30 -6.29 -23.82
CA LYS A 634 -5.82 -6.10 -25.19
C LYS A 634 -6.73 -4.90 -25.27
N ASN A 635 -7.06 -4.49 -26.50
CA ASN A 635 -7.89 -3.32 -26.82
C ASN A 635 -7.26 -2.01 -26.32
N VAL A 636 -5.94 -1.92 -26.33
CA VAL A 636 -5.22 -0.68 -25.99
C VAL A 636 -5.37 0.31 -27.14
N LEU A 637 -5.61 1.59 -26.82
CA LEU A 637 -5.72 2.64 -27.81
C LEU A 637 -4.37 2.92 -28.47
N THR A 638 -4.40 3.10 -29.77
CA THR A 638 -3.28 3.55 -30.62
C THR A 638 -3.83 4.52 -31.65
N THR A 639 -2.98 5.35 -32.24
CA THR A 639 -3.38 6.30 -33.30
C THR A 639 -3.92 5.55 -34.54
N ASP A 640 -4.96 6.08 -35.17
CA ASP A 640 -5.42 5.61 -36.49
C ASP A 640 -4.43 6.09 -37.56
N LEU A 641 -3.78 5.14 -38.26
CA LEU A 641 -2.78 5.44 -39.27
C LEU A 641 -3.37 6.12 -40.53
N LEU A 642 -4.69 6.00 -40.75
CA LEU A 642 -5.37 6.65 -41.88
C LEU A 642 -5.83 8.06 -41.54
N ASN A 643 -6.11 8.32 -40.26
CA ASN A 643 -6.53 9.63 -39.77
C ASN A 643 -6.05 9.85 -38.32
N SER A 644 -4.92 10.52 -38.16
CA SER A 644 -4.26 10.72 -36.86
C SER A 644 -5.06 11.50 -35.82
N ASN A 645 -6.20 12.10 -36.22
CA ASN A 645 -7.11 12.73 -35.25
C ASN A 645 -7.99 11.73 -34.50
N PHE A 646 -7.98 10.46 -34.89
CA PHE A 646 -8.75 9.39 -34.28
C PHE A 646 -7.84 8.30 -33.68
N SER A 647 -8.43 7.49 -32.82
CA SER A 647 -7.77 6.34 -32.24
C SER A 647 -8.38 5.02 -32.74
N LYS A 648 -7.61 3.94 -32.66
CA LYS A 648 -8.04 2.55 -32.90
C LYS A 648 -7.69 1.67 -31.71
N GLN A 649 -8.52 0.65 -31.44
CA GLN A 649 -8.24 -0.37 -30.42
C GLN A 649 -7.45 -1.55 -30.98
N SER A 650 -6.34 -1.29 -31.64
CA SER A 650 -5.46 -2.30 -32.21
C SER A 650 -4.28 -2.66 -31.30
N GLY A 651 -4.04 -1.89 -30.26
CA GLY A 651 -2.91 -2.06 -29.35
C GLY A 651 -3.05 -3.26 -28.41
N ALA A 652 -1.91 -3.78 -27.99
CA ALA A 652 -1.82 -4.81 -26.97
C ALA A 652 -0.49 -4.70 -26.23
N MET A 653 -0.50 -5.06 -24.94
CA MET A 653 0.69 -5.11 -24.10
C MET A 653 0.80 -6.48 -23.44
N ARG A 654 2.02 -6.88 -23.13
CA ARG A 654 2.31 -8.08 -22.34
C ARG A 654 3.33 -7.76 -21.26
N SER A 655 3.02 -8.14 -20.02
CA SER A 655 3.92 -8.10 -18.88
C SER A 655 4.22 -9.53 -18.42
N LYS A 656 5.50 -9.87 -18.30
CA LYS A 656 5.98 -11.13 -17.74
C LYS A 656 6.96 -10.84 -16.62
N GLY A 657 6.90 -11.60 -15.54
CA GLY A 657 7.80 -11.32 -14.45
C GLY A 657 7.95 -12.43 -13.43
N PHE A 658 8.87 -12.16 -12.53
CA PHE A 658 9.16 -12.92 -11.32
C PHE A 658 9.16 -11.95 -10.15
N GLU A 659 8.48 -12.33 -9.06
CA GLU A 659 8.45 -11.57 -7.81
C GLU A 659 8.81 -12.50 -6.64
N LEU A 660 9.56 -11.96 -5.68
CA LEU A 660 9.90 -12.59 -4.41
C LEU A 660 9.73 -11.56 -3.30
N GLU A 661 9.04 -11.92 -2.24
CA GLU A 661 8.97 -11.19 -0.97
C GLU A 661 9.20 -12.16 0.18
N GLY A 662 9.99 -11.73 1.14
CA GLY A 662 10.15 -12.40 2.42
C GLY A 662 10.03 -11.40 3.55
N LYS A 663 9.22 -11.72 4.55
CA LYS A 663 9.10 -11.00 5.82
C LYS A 663 9.25 -11.98 6.95
N ALA A 664 10.09 -11.66 7.92
CA ALA A 664 10.36 -12.55 9.04
C ALA A 664 10.75 -11.77 10.29
N SER A 665 10.21 -12.16 11.43
CA SER A 665 10.77 -11.87 12.74
C SER A 665 11.72 -13.03 13.09
N LEU A 666 13.00 -12.86 12.77
CA LEU A 666 14.02 -13.92 12.92
C LEU A 666 14.31 -14.19 14.40
N THR A 667 14.17 -13.18 15.23
CA THR A 667 14.19 -13.25 16.68
C THR A 667 13.14 -12.29 17.22
N ASN A 668 12.90 -12.26 18.52
CA ASN A 668 12.02 -11.29 19.16
C ASN A 668 12.48 -9.83 18.94
N ASN A 669 13.70 -9.64 18.47
CA ASN A 669 14.35 -8.35 18.37
C ASN A 669 14.77 -7.98 16.94
N LEU A 670 14.68 -8.90 15.97
CA LEU A 670 15.15 -8.70 14.59
C LEU A 670 14.07 -9.01 13.58
N ASP A 671 13.59 -7.97 12.93
CA ASP A 671 12.69 -8.05 11.79
C ASP A 671 13.44 -7.84 10.47
N VAL A 672 13.05 -8.59 9.45
CA VAL A 672 13.66 -8.55 8.12
C VAL A 672 12.58 -8.48 7.05
N ILE A 673 12.76 -7.56 6.09
CA ILE A 673 12.01 -7.51 4.84
C ILE A 673 13.02 -7.66 3.71
N ALA A 674 12.73 -8.54 2.75
CA ALA A 674 13.49 -8.66 1.52
C ALA A 674 12.53 -8.78 0.34
N SER A 675 12.78 -8.02 -0.72
CA SER A 675 11.96 -8.05 -1.93
C SER A 675 12.81 -8.00 -3.19
N PHE A 676 12.35 -8.69 -4.21
CA PHE A 676 12.94 -8.67 -5.54
C PHE A 676 11.83 -8.77 -6.58
N SER A 677 11.92 -7.97 -7.64
CA SER A 677 11.06 -8.12 -8.80
C SER A 677 11.86 -7.96 -10.10
N ARG A 678 11.52 -8.76 -11.08
CA ARG A 678 11.91 -8.58 -12.47
C ARG A 678 10.65 -8.57 -13.33
N ASN A 679 10.45 -7.48 -14.07
CA ASN A 679 9.28 -7.25 -14.90
C ASN A 679 9.68 -6.88 -16.32
N ASP A 680 9.21 -7.63 -17.31
CA ASP A 680 9.37 -7.35 -18.74
C ASP A 680 8.00 -7.03 -19.36
N ILE A 681 7.62 -5.74 -19.32
CA ILE A 681 6.39 -5.25 -19.95
C ILE A 681 6.70 -4.60 -21.29
N LYS A 682 5.95 -4.96 -22.35
CA LYS A 682 6.15 -4.46 -23.72
C LYS A 682 4.85 -4.25 -24.46
N TYR A 683 4.86 -3.28 -25.35
CA TYR A 683 3.86 -3.17 -26.40
C TYR A 683 4.05 -4.31 -27.40
N THR A 684 3.09 -5.22 -27.52
CA THR A 684 3.13 -6.34 -28.47
C THR A 684 2.47 -6.00 -29.80
N LYS A 685 1.51 -5.05 -29.76
CA LYS A 685 0.88 -4.43 -30.92
C LYS A 685 0.74 -2.93 -30.66
N ASP A 686 1.06 -2.11 -31.62
CA ASP A 686 0.99 -0.66 -31.52
C ASP A 686 1.13 -0.01 -32.93
N ASN A 687 0.45 1.11 -33.14
CA ASN A 687 0.53 1.90 -34.39
C ASN A 687 1.45 3.13 -34.22
N ASP A 688 1.82 3.50 -32.96
CA ASP A 688 2.59 4.72 -32.64
C ASP A 688 4.10 4.46 -32.61
N GLY A 689 4.57 3.34 -33.21
CA GLY A 689 5.99 2.98 -33.24
C GLY A 689 6.54 2.39 -31.93
N ARG A 690 5.67 2.09 -30.94
CA ARG A 690 6.08 1.57 -29.62
C ARG A 690 6.21 0.05 -29.58
N LYS A 691 5.85 -0.69 -30.65
CA LYS A 691 5.93 -2.16 -30.69
C LYS A 691 7.32 -2.67 -30.29
N GLY A 692 7.37 -3.57 -29.30
CA GLY A 692 8.60 -4.13 -28.74
C GLY A 692 9.27 -3.24 -27.67
N ARG A 693 8.77 -2.02 -27.43
CA ARG A 693 9.27 -1.07 -26.44
C ARG A 693 8.62 -1.28 -25.08
N HIS A 694 9.30 -0.80 -24.04
CA HIS A 694 8.78 -0.71 -22.67
C HIS A 694 8.06 0.61 -22.48
N PRO A 695 7.03 0.68 -21.62
CA PRO A 695 6.51 1.96 -21.15
C PRO A 695 7.60 2.78 -20.44
N ALA A 696 7.63 4.09 -20.72
CA ALA A 696 8.61 4.99 -20.15
C ALA A 696 8.54 5.00 -18.61
N GLY A 697 9.69 5.13 -17.97
CA GLY A 697 9.80 5.19 -16.51
C GLY A 697 9.39 3.90 -15.78
N THR A 698 9.34 2.74 -16.48
CA THR A 698 9.04 1.45 -15.89
C THR A 698 10.34 0.65 -15.71
N PRO A 699 10.87 0.54 -14.47
CA PRO A 699 12.10 -0.20 -14.22
C PRO A 699 11.89 -1.70 -14.46
N PRO A 700 12.81 -2.37 -15.20
CA PRO A 700 12.69 -3.81 -15.45
C PRO A 700 13.10 -4.69 -14.26
N MET A 701 13.69 -4.11 -13.21
CA MET A 701 14.10 -4.83 -12.01
C MET A 701 14.18 -3.87 -10.82
N THR A 702 13.64 -4.31 -9.67
CA THR A 702 13.81 -3.66 -8.37
C THR A 702 14.19 -4.70 -7.32
N ALA A 703 14.97 -4.29 -6.33
CA ALA A 703 15.30 -5.11 -5.16
C ALA A 703 15.37 -4.21 -3.92
N ALA A 704 14.89 -4.70 -2.79
CA ALA A 704 15.00 -3.98 -1.54
C ALA A 704 15.22 -4.94 -0.36
N VAL A 705 15.93 -4.46 0.65
CA VAL A 705 16.11 -5.14 1.93
C VAL A 705 15.99 -4.11 3.05
N TRP A 706 15.31 -4.49 4.14
CA TRP A 706 15.21 -3.73 5.38
C TRP A 706 15.49 -4.66 6.55
N LEU A 707 16.37 -4.25 7.44
CA LEU A 707 16.69 -4.90 8.69
C LEU A 707 16.32 -3.96 9.82
N ASP A 708 15.61 -4.43 10.83
CA ASP A 708 15.19 -3.65 11.99
C ASP A 708 15.52 -4.44 13.27
N TYR A 709 16.40 -3.91 14.09
CA TYR A 709 16.85 -4.54 15.31
C TYR A 709 16.61 -3.66 16.52
N THR A 710 15.99 -4.22 17.58
CA THR A 710 15.79 -3.53 18.86
C THR A 710 16.53 -4.29 19.96
N LEU A 711 17.36 -3.61 20.71
CA LEU A 711 18.11 -4.20 21.84
C LEU A 711 17.17 -4.68 22.95
N GLY A 712 17.38 -5.90 23.41
CA GLY A 712 16.59 -6.52 24.46
C GLY A 712 16.78 -5.89 25.85
N ALA A 713 15.87 -6.23 26.76
CA ALA A 713 15.82 -5.67 28.12
C ALA A 713 17.03 -6.04 29.00
N ASP A 714 17.77 -7.05 28.59
CA ASP A 714 18.97 -7.58 29.24
C ASP A 714 20.25 -6.80 28.94
N THR A 715 20.18 -5.77 28.12
CA THR A 715 21.33 -4.95 27.71
C THR A 715 21.34 -3.58 28.41
N ALA A 716 22.54 -2.99 28.55
CA ALA A 716 22.69 -1.62 29.08
C ALA A 716 22.02 -0.55 28.21
N PHE A 717 21.73 -0.87 26.95
CA PHE A 717 21.06 0.00 26.00
C PHE A 717 19.66 -0.52 25.62
N ALA A 718 19.00 -1.19 26.56
CA ALA A 718 17.63 -1.69 26.37
C ALA A 718 16.71 -0.60 25.81
N GLY A 719 15.89 -0.96 24.81
CA GLY A 719 14.99 -0.04 24.12
C GLY A 719 15.62 0.75 22.96
N LEU A 720 16.95 0.69 22.76
CA LEU A 720 17.58 1.25 21.56
C LEU A 720 17.28 0.35 20.36
N GLY A 721 16.73 0.93 19.30
CA GLY A 721 16.46 0.29 18.02
C GLY A 721 17.24 0.93 16.89
N ALA A 722 17.68 0.13 15.94
CA ALA A 722 18.32 0.58 14.71
C ALA A 722 17.78 -0.19 13.50
N GLY A 723 17.45 0.53 12.43
CA GLY A 723 17.06 -0.05 11.15
C GLY A 723 17.96 0.44 10.03
N ILE A 724 18.20 -0.43 9.05
CA ILE A 724 18.93 -0.09 7.83
C ILE A 724 18.26 -0.72 6.62
N GLY A 725 18.15 0.05 5.54
CA GLY A 725 17.56 -0.37 4.30
C GLY A 725 18.42 -0.07 3.08
N ALA A 726 18.28 -0.90 2.05
CA ALA A 726 18.84 -0.64 0.74
C ALA A 726 17.79 -0.93 -0.33
N ARG A 727 17.65 0.02 -1.29
CA ARG A 727 16.70 -0.09 -2.41
C ARG A 727 17.43 0.10 -3.72
N TYR A 728 17.41 -0.90 -4.58
CA TYR A 728 17.99 -0.85 -5.91
C TYR A 728 16.90 -0.75 -6.97
N THR A 729 17.07 0.15 -7.91
CA THR A 729 16.22 0.30 -9.10
C THR A 729 17.10 0.27 -10.34
N ARG A 730 16.82 -0.69 -11.24
CA ARG A 730 17.49 -0.76 -12.54
C ARG A 730 16.98 0.36 -13.44
N GLY A 731 17.87 0.88 -14.29
CA GLY A 731 17.55 1.89 -15.27
C GLY A 731 16.37 1.49 -16.16
N SER A 732 15.54 2.46 -16.49
CA SER A 732 14.35 2.32 -17.34
C SER A 732 14.45 3.15 -18.60
N ASP A 733 13.60 2.87 -19.58
CA ASP A 733 13.48 3.72 -20.77
C ASP A 733 12.92 5.10 -20.38
N GLY A 734 13.52 6.17 -20.92
CA GLY A 734 13.11 7.55 -20.66
C GLY A 734 12.05 8.05 -21.63
N THR A 735 11.78 7.31 -22.73
CA THR A 735 10.74 7.57 -23.72
C THR A 735 10.22 6.27 -24.28
N GLU A 736 8.97 6.27 -24.75
CA GLU A 736 8.32 5.10 -25.36
C GLU A 736 8.60 4.97 -26.87
N THR A 737 9.03 6.05 -27.53
CA THR A 737 9.24 6.10 -28.98
C THR A 737 10.67 5.71 -29.37
N ALA A 738 10.87 5.36 -30.64
CA ALA A 738 12.21 5.06 -31.19
C ALA A 738 13.04 6.33 -31.31
N ASP A 739 12.40 7.42 -31.71
CA ASP A 739 13.06 8.71 -31.86
C ASP A 739 13.36 9.32 -30.49
N GLY A 740 14.60 9.77 -30.29
CA GLY A 740 15.05 10.32 -29.03
C GLY A 740 15.17 9.31 -27.88
N HIS A 741 15.22 8.00 -28.15
CA HIS A 741 15.33 6.96 -27.12
C HIS A 741 16.58 7.15 -26.25
N PHE A 742 16.38 7.12 -24.95
CA PHE A 742 17.44 7.13 -23.94
C PHE A 742 17.07 6.31 -22.72
N THR A 743 18.06 5.98 -21.92
CA THR A 743 17.88 5.19 -20.69
C THR A 743 18.21 6.05 -19.47
N ILE A 744 17.32 6.02 -18.47
CA ILE A 744 17.57 6.58 -17.14
C ILE A 744 18.56 5.66 -16.42
N PRO A 745 19.63 6.17 -15.81
CA PRO A 745 20.60 5.33 -15.09
C PRO A 745 20.02 4.59 -13.89
N SER A 746 20.58 3.40 -13.59
CA SER A 746 20.25 2.65 -12.37
C SER A 746 20.75 3.39 -11.12
N TYR A 747 20.07 3.15 -10.01
CA TYR A 747 20.48 3.74 -8.72
C TYR A 747 20.22 2.78 -7.56
N THR A 748 20.98 2.96 -6.47
CA THR A 748 20.76 2.35 -5.16
C THR A 748 20.61 3.47 -4.15
N LEU A 749 19.65 3.35 -3.24
CA LEU A 749 19.43 4.27 -2.12
C LEU A 749 19.57 3.50 -0.82
N TYR A 750 20.10 4.15 0.19
CA TYR A 750 20.20 3.61 1.54
C TYR A 750 19.36 4.45 2.47
N ASP A 751 18.60 3.76 3.34
CA ASP A 751 17.72 4.37 4.33
C ASP A 751 18.12 3.89 5.73
N GLY A 752 17.79 4.64 6.76
CA GLY A 752 18.12 4.29 8.14
C GLY A 752 17.04 4.71 9.13
N LYS A 753 17.03 4.04 10.28
CA LYS A 753 16.20 4.37 11.45
C LYS A 753 17.06 4.25 12.71
N LEU A 754 16.86 5.19 13.63
CA LEU A 754 17.29 5.06 15.02
C LEU A 754 16.06 5.32 15.90
N SER A 755 15.86 4.52 16.91
CA SER A 755 14.74 4.71 17.84
C SER A 755 15.19 4.41 19.28
N TYR A 756 14.53 5.04 20.23
CA TYR A 756 14.74 4.76 21.66
C TYR A 756 13.39 4.69 22.37
N ASP A 757 13.10 3.51 22.89
CA ASP A 757 11.90 3.23 23.68
C ASP A 757 12.27 3.40 25.17
N PHE A 758 11.82 4.51 25.76
CA PHE A 758 12.16 4.87 27.14
C PHE A 758 11.53 3.93 28.17
N GLU A 759 10.44 3.28 27.85
CA GLU A 759 9.80 2.30 28.75
C GLU A 759 10.65 1.05 28.93
N LYS A 760 11.30 0.58 27.85
CA LYS A 760 12.20 -0.56 27.85
C LYS A 760 13.60 -0.22 28.38
N SER A 761 13.87 1.07 28.52
CA SER A 761 15.17 1.59 28.94
C SER A 761 15.33 1.59 30.47
N PRO A 762 16.54 1.75 31.00
CA PRO A 762 16.76 1.96 32.44
C PRO A 762 16.01 3.16 33.04
N LEU A 763 15.55 4.10 32.21
CA LEU A 763 14.78 5.28 32.64
C LEU A 763 13.32 4.96 32.96
N GLN A 764 12.77 3.85 32.41
CA GLN A 764 11.41 3.33 32.62
C GLN A 764 10.30 4.40 32.48
N VAL A 765 10.47 5.34 31.55
CA VAL A 765 9.43 6.34 31.25
C VAL A 765 8.39 5.69 30.34
N LYS A 766 7.23 5.35 30.92
CA LYS A 766 6.17 4.63 30.22
C LYS A 766 5.67 5.40 29.00
N GLY A 767 5.48 4.66 27.92
CA GLY A 767 4.85 5.11 26.69
C GLY A 767 5.64 6.13 25.86
N LEU A 768 6.81 6.58 26.32
CA LEU A 768 7.62 7.55 25.58
C LEU A 768 8.60 6.86 24.62
N LYS A 769 8.59 7.27 23.36
CA LYS A 769 9.49 6.79 22.31
C LYS A 769 9.97 7.95 21.44
N VAL A 770 11.25 7.97 21.07
CA VAL A 770 11.79 8.86 20.05
C VAL A 770 12.26 8.01 18.86
N GLN A 771 12.04 8.51 17.65
CA GLN A 771 12.48 7.86 16.42
C GLN A 771 13.02 8.88 15.44
N VAL A 772 14.17 8.56 14.83
CA VAL A 772 14.78 9.33 13.75
C VAL A 772 14.80 8.46 12.51
N ASN A 773 14.21 8.94 11.42
CA ASN A 773 14.25 8.29 10.12
C ASN A 773 15.13 9.08 9.18
N LEU A 774 15.92 8.37 8.37
CA LEU A 774 16.84 8.91 7.39
C LEU A 774 16.58 8.24 6.04
N GLU A 775 16.18 9.01 5.04
CA GLU A 775 16.01 8.52 3.68
C GLU A 775 17.14 9.06 2.79
N ASN A 776 17.58 8.25 1.81
CA ASN A 776 18.67 8.58 0.90
C ASN A 776 19.92 9.09 1.65
N LEU A 777 20.47 8.28 2.54
CA LEU A 777 21.59 8.60 3.45
C LEU A 777 22.76 9.28 2.76
N GLU A 778 23.08 8.88 1.53
CA GLU A 778 24.22 9.40 0.76
C GLU A 778 23.92 10.72 0.03
N ASP A 779 22.68 11.25 0.14
CA ASP A 779 22.19 12.38 -0.65
C ASP A 779 22.41 12.19 -2.16
N LYS A 780 22.19 10.96 -2.62
CA LYS A 780 22.38 10.59 -4.02
C LYS A 780 21.48 11.40 -4.93
N LYS A 781 22.10 12.06 -5.92
CA LYS A 781 21.39 12.74 -7.00
C LYS A 781 21.09 11.75 -8.11
N TYR A 782 19.83 11.53 -8.40
CA TYR A 782 19.36 10.59 -9.40
C TYR A 782 18.10 11.12 -10.10
N VAL A 783 17.87 10.65 -11.31
CA VAL A 783 16.59 10.84 -12.00
C VAL A 783 15.76 9.60 -11.74
N SER A 784 14.60 9.77 -11.12
CA SER A 784 13.72 8.66 -10.74
C SER A 784 12.86 8.19 -11.91
N ARG A 785 12.43 9.11 -12.77
CA ARG A 785 11.56 8.85 -13.90
C ARG A 785 11.68 9.93 -14.98
N CYS A 786 11.45 9.55 -16.24
CA CYS A 786 11.05 10.44 -17.33
C CYS A 786 9.79 9.86 -18.00
N SER A 787 8.96 10.71 -18.56
CA SER A 787 7.86 10.34 -19.48
C SER A 787 8.18 10.71 -20.92
N SER A 788 9.12 11.64 -21.10
CA SER A 788 9.69 12.04 -22.39
C SER A 788 11.08 12.68 -22.17
N ASP A 789 11.74 13.10 -23.24
CA ASP A 789 13.01 13.84 -23.19
C ASP A 789 12.90 15.26 -22.60
N LEU A 790 11.68 15.77 -22.47
CA LEU A 790 11.40 17.09 -21.87
C LEU A 790 10.72 17.01 -20.49
N ASP A 791 10.44 15.82 -20.00
CA ASP A 791 9.68 15.61 -18.77
C ASP A 791 10.34 14.53 -17.90
N CYS A 792 11.40 14.91 -17.21
CA CYS A 792 12.15 14.10 -16.26
C CYS A 792 12.06 14.66 -14.84
N TYR A 793 12.08 13.78 -13.86
CA TYR A 793 11.98 14.13 -12.44
C TYR A 793 13.21 13.63 -11.69
N TYR A 794 13.86 14.52 -10.95
CA TYR A 794 14.82 14.09 -9.94
C TYR A 794 14.10 13.31 -8.84
N GLY A 795 14.79 12.32 -8.29
CA GLY A 795 14.31 11.67 -7.06
C GLY A 795 14.59 12.54 -5.82
N GLN A 796 13.97 12.14 -4.72
CA GLN A 796 14.08 12.83 -3.42
C GLN A 796 15.51 12.81 -2.90
N GLY A 797 15.99 13.92 -2.39
CA GLY A 797 17.25 14.05 -1.69
C GLY A 797 17.23 13.45 -0.29
N ARG A 798 18.32 13.62 0.45
CA ARG A 798 18.38 13.16 1.83
C ARG A 798 17.34 13.89 2.68
N THR A 799 16.51 13.09 3.37
CA THR A 799 15.52 13.58 4.32
C THR A 799 15.78 12.97 5.69
N ILE A 800 15.72 13.81 6.72
CA ILE A 800 15.86 13.42 8.13
C ILE A 800 14.59 13.85 8.83
N THR A 801 13.90 12.93 9.48
CA THR A 801 12.71 13.23 10.30
C THR A 801 12.92 12.68 11.71
N THR A 802 12.42 13.41 12.70
CA THR A 802 12.45 13.01 14.11
C THR A 802 11.04 13.11 14.65
N ASP A 803 10.55 12.03 15.25
CA ASP A 803 9.23 11.95 15.83
C ASP A 803 9.33 11.50 17.30
N LEU A 804 8.66 12.23 18.19
CA LEU A 804 8.47 11.90 19.60
C LEU A 804 7.04 11.39 19.75
N THR A 805 6.91 10.13 20.15
CA THR A 805 5.62 9.47 20.40
C THR A 805 5.41 9.29 21.89
N TYR A 806 4.21 9.61 22.38
CA TYR A 806 3.79 9.36 23.75
C TYR A 806 2.47 8.60 23.76
N ASN A 807 2.48 7.46 24.45
CA ASN A 807 1.32 6.60 24.70
C ASN A 807 1.03 6.58 26.21
N TRP A 808 -0.26 6.68 26.65
CA TRP A 808 -0.61 6.73 28.07
C TRP A 808 -1.81 5.90 28.48
#